data_68162b53c8ca40fdc5e5a5a1e45a20eb
#
_entry.id   68162b53c8ca40fdc5e5a5a1e45a20eb
#
_cell.length_a   1.000
_cell.length_b   1.000
_cell.length_c   1.000
_cell.angle_alpha   90.00
_cell.angle_beta   90.00
_cell.angle_gamma   90.00
#
_symmetry.space_group_name_H-M   'P 1'
#
loop_
_entity.id
_entity.type
_entity.pdbx_description
1 polymer ?
#
loop_
_entity_poly.entity_id
_entity_poly.type
_entity_poly.pdbx_seq_one_letter_code
_entity_poly.pdbx_strand_id
1 'polypeptide(L)'
;MNNENLNGNSEDESIGPLENAVRVAQVIDPLSNNQIQHTKKLGEDFFKDLILKSIPKESQITNIRFEGPYVALYTLNPKFSLTELTYYLSSLSKNVKKRFVVRTDPSIRLSEDETRSAVIKMLPSKVTISAVFCDDATGEVILEVNHPESVDANMVITIAQATGWIAHTLRSPHIQSSSMNIIHSTQKGSAKERSLFLQSLGKRVFRPPVVLESEGLNLNYTNQSNKKKSEYTELKSKVRNREEILIFCLGGVKQVGRSCFIVVTSESKIMLDCGINPGEPLGISGYPRLDWFNFNLDEIDAVVLSHAHIDHQGFLPTLFKFGYKGPVYCTEPTLPLMTLLQYDSVKISKSNGTFLPYETRDVNEVIKHCITLPYGKPTDISPDITITFNNAGHIMGSATVHINIFGTHNILYSGDYKYARTQLLDSAVSVYPRVETLITESTYGNSGDIMPDQSLVYKTFTDAINRTLTAGGKVLIPVPAVGRAQEIMLVLDKEMREGRLMEAPVFIEGMISEASAIHMSYAHYLGFDVRKSVSNGVNPFQSEYFTVVNGYERRQDVFNDENPSVIMATSGMLEGGPSVEYFKKIAPDKKNSILFVSYQINGTLGRRVIDGGITEISMLEQKGKVKVFPIKCTSQKIDGFSGHSDFNQIMNFTARIKPKKVLVNHGERSKSDNVASNIFSRFKIRATVPDNREIIKLR
;
A
#
# COMPACT_ATOMS: atom_id res chain seq x y z
N MET A 1 -26.63 43.54 9.83
CA MET A 1 -26.56 43.71 11.30
C MET A 1 -26.38 42.34 11.91
N ASN A 2 -25.31 42.25 12.68
CA ASN A 2 -24.89 41.20 13.60
C ASN A 2 -24.31 39.93 13.03
N ASN A 3 -22.98 39.95 13.08
CA ASN A 3 -22.06 38.81 13.19
C ASN A 3 -22.36 38.01 14.49
N GLU A 4 -22.30 36.68 14.41
CA GLU A 4 -21.86 35.87 15.53
C GLU A 4 -20.96 34.76 15.03
N ASN A 5 -19.75 34.81 15.55
CA ASN A 5 -18.69 33.80 15.45
C ASN A 5 -19.14 32.51 16.15
N LEU A 6 -18.97 31.38 15.48
CA LEU A 6 -18.88 30.07 16.14
C LEU A 6 -17.57 29.40 15.71
N ASN A 7 -16.52 29.66 16.49
CA ASN A 7 -15.35 28.81 16.58
C ASN A 7 -15.75 27.52 17.34
N GLY A 8 -15.95 26.46 16.64
CA GLY A 8 -16.07 25.10 17.18
C GLY A 8 -14.77 24.35 16.94
N ASN A 9 -13.86 24.37 17.90
CA ASN A 9 -12.77 23.39 17.99
C ASN A 9 -13.39 22.01 18.23
N SER A 10 -13.46 21.18 17.19
CA SER A 10 -13.64 19.75 17.35
C SER A 10 -12.25 19.11 17.48
N GLU A 11 -11.87 18.79 18.71
CA GLU A 11 -10.74 17.93 19.02
C GLU A 11 -11.03 16.54 18.46
N ASP A 12 -10.17 16.11 17.54
CA ASP A 12 -10.25 14.83 16.83
C ASP A 12 -9.62 13.73 17.70
N GLU A 13 -10.41 13.14 18.61
CA GLU A 13 -10.04 11.99 19.44
C GLU A 13 -10.39 10.68 18.74
N SER A 14 -9.50 10.20 17.84
CA SER A 14 -9.46 8.77 17.50
C SER A 14 -8.17 8.39 16.76
N ILE A 15 -7.04 8.64 17.40
CA ILE A 15 -5.72 8.16 16.95
C ILE A 15 -5.41 6.91 17.77
N GLY A 16 -4.94 5.83 17.10
CA GLY A 16 -4.66 4.55 17.73
C GLY A 16 -3.66 4.62 18.91
N PRO A 17 -3.62 3.62 19.79
CA PRO A 17 -2.91 3.66 21.08
C PRO A 17 -1.43 4.04 21.00
N LEU A 18 -0.75 3.77 19.89
CA LEU A 18 0.65 4.11 19.67
C LEU A 18 0.90 5.58 19.27
N GLU A 19 -0.09 6.25 18.67
CA GLU A 19 0.03 7.68 18.33
C GLU A 19 -0.16 8.61 19.52
N ASN A 20 -0.94 8.20 20.53
CA ASN A 20 -1.15 9.00 21.72
C ASN A 20 0.08 9.06 22.65
N ALA A 21 0.93 8.03 22.66
CA ALA A 21 2.20 8.06 23.40
C ALA A 21 3.21 9.09 22.84
N VAL A 22 3.02 9.54 21.59
CA VAL A 22 3.90 10.49 20.90
C VAL A 22 3.46 11.96 21.09
N ARG A 23 2.24 12.25 21.57
CA ARG A 23 1.70 13.63 21.63
C ARG A 23 2.01 14.43 22.90
N VAL A 24 2.60 13.85 23.93
CA VAL A 24 2.89 14.56 25.18
C VAL A 24 4.36 14.92 25.27
N ALA A 25 4.80 15.95 24.57
CA ALA A 25 6.04 16.65 24.92
C ALA A 25 6.16 18.00 24.19
N GLN A 26 5.80 19.06 24.87
CA GLN A 26 6.31 20.40 24.55
C GLN A 26 7.33 20.84 25.59
N VAL A 27 8.47 21.37 25.05
CA VAL A 27 9.45 22.26 25.66
C VAL A 27 10.48 21.65 26.64
N ILE A 28 11.71 21.47 26.18
CA ILE A 28 12.96 21.78 26.90
C ILE A 28 14.06 22.12 25.87
N ASP A 29 14.94 23.02 26.30
CA ASP A 29 15.99 23.76 25.61
C ASP A 29 16.90 22.95 24.65
N PRO A 30 17.23 23.48 23.47
CA PRO A 30 18.07 22.78 22.50
C PRO A 30 19.53 22.74 22.94
N LEU A 31 20.14 21.56 22.84
CA LEU A 31 21.60 21.44 22.73
C LEU A 31 22.10 22.44 21.68
N SER A 32 23.14 23.18 22.00
CA SER A 32 23.65 24.27 21.20
C SER A 32 23.83 23.86 19.72
N ASN A 33 23.43 24.71 18.80
CA ASN A 33 23.51 24.53 17.34
C ASN A 33 24.89 24.06 16.80
N ASN A 34 25.92 24.14 17.60
CA ASN A 34 27.29 23.74 17.25
C ASN A 34 27.54 22.22 17.30
N GLN A 35 26.78 21.47 18.10
CA GLN A 35 26.95 20.00 18.17
C GLN A 35 26.21 19.25 17.03
N ILE A 36 25.18 19.87 16.47
CA ILE A 36 24.31 19.24 15.45
C ILE A 36 24.98 19.19 14.08
N GLN A 37 25.90 20.13 13.78
CA GLN A 37 26.60 20.15 12.49
C GLN A 37 27.70 19.10 12.36
N HIS A 38 28.12 18.47 13.47
CA HIS A 38 29.13 17.43 13.50
C HIS A 38 28.63 16.01 13.17
N THR A 39 27.33 15.76 13.31
CA THR A 39 26.76 14.40 13.24
C THR A 39 26.77 13.75 11.87
N LYS A 40 26.95 14.50 10.78
CA LYS A 40 26.97 13.94 9.40
C LYS A 40 28.30 13.31 8.98
N LYS A 41 29.37 13.47 9.78
CA LYS A 41 30.71 12.94 9.47
C LYS A 41 31.30 12.00 10.52
N LEU A 42 30.53 11.69 11.54
CA LEU A 42 31.05 10.91 12.66
C LEU A 42 30.80 9.43 12.41
N GLY A 43 31.80 8.62 12.60
CA GLY A 43 31.70 7.17 12.52
C GLY A 43 30.59 6.63 13.43
N GLU A 44 30.11 5.43 13.14
CA GLU A 44 29.01 4.76 13.83
C GLU A 44 29.16 4.80 15.36
N ASP A 45 30.39 4.65 15.86
CA ASP A 45 30.70 4.63 17.28
C ASP A 45 30.50 5.99 17.96
N PHE A 46 30.87 7.09 17.30
CA PHE A 46 30.64 8.42 17.86
C PHE A 46 29.14 8.76 17.91
N PHE A 47 28.37 8.33 16.90
CA PHE A 47 26.93 8.55 16.90
C PHE A 47 26.25 7.77 18.02
N LYS A 48 26.69 6.53 18.28
CA LYS A 48 26.25 5.73 19.42
C LYS A 48 26.60 6.39 20.76
N ASP A 49 27.80 6.89 20.88
CA ASP A 49 28.28 7.63 22.08
C ASP A 49 27.45 8.89 22.31
N LEU A 50 27.13 9.64 21.27
CA LEU A 50 26.26 10.82 21.34
C LEU A 50 24.88 10.48 21.89
N ILE A 51 24.28 9.39 21.36
CA ILE A 51 22.97 8.91 21.80
C ILE A 51 23.04 8.52 23.29
N LEU A 52 24.02 7.69 23.69
CA LEU A 52 24.16 7.22 25.08
C LEU A 52 24.36 8.37 26.06
N LYS A 53 25.04 9.45 25.67
CA LYS A 53 25.20 10.65 26.48
C LYS A 53 23.93 11.51 26.57
N SER A 54 23.01 11.36 25.61
CA SER A 54 21.80 12.16 25.53
C SER A 54 20.57 11.51 26.17
N ILE A 55 20.67 10.26 26.61
CA ILE A 55 19.57 9.49 27.20
C ILE A 55 19.85 9.12 28.67
N PRO A 56 18.81 9.04 29.52
CA PRO A 56 18.95 8.65 30.91
C PRO A 56 19.47 7.22 31.08
N LYS A 57 20.29 6.98 32.11
CA LYS A 57 20.83 5.65 32.44
C LYS A 57 19.71 4.66 32.83
N GLU A 58 18.62 5.16 33.39
CA GLU A 58 17.41 4.40 33.77
C GLU A 58 16.80 3.66 32.63
N SER A 59 17.07 4.09 31.39
CA SER A 59 16.64 3.40 30.16
C SER A 59 17.30 2.04 29.96
N GLN A 60 18.44 1.77 30.66
CA GLN A 60 19.19 0.51 30.58
C GLN A 60 19.43 0.01 29.15
N ILE A 61 19.89 0.92 28.29
CA ILE A 61 20.18 0.57 26.88
C ILE A 61 21.44 -0.30 26.84
N THR A 62 21.29 -1.51 26.32
CA THR A 62 22.36 -2.51 26.15
C THR A 62 23.05 -2.40 24.80
N ASN A 63 22.33 -2.00 23.77
CA ASN A 63 22.86 -1.91 22.41
C ASN A 63 22.13 -0.84 21.59
N ILE A 64 22.86 -0.29 20.61
CA ILE A 64 22.31 0.61 19.58
C ILE A 64 22.72 0.05 18.23
N ARG A 65 21.74 -0.20 17.35
CA ARG A 65 21.96 -0.75 16.01
C ARG A 65 21.27 0.09 14.97
N PHE A 66 21.88 0.17 13.79
CA PHE A 66 21.20 0.66 12.60
C PHE A 66 20.47 -0.52 11.94
N GLU A 67 19.14 -0.44 11.87
CA GLU A 67 18.29 -1.52 11.36
C GLU A 67 17.32 -0.98 10.29
N GLY A 68 17.62 -1.22 9.04
CA GLY A 68 16.87 -0.63 7.95
C GLY A 68 16.82 0.90 8.07
N PRO A 69 15.63 1.50 8.08
CA PRO A 69 15.47 2.96 8.19
C PRO A 69 15.52 3.48 9.63
N TYR A 70 15.83 2.64 10.61
CA TYR A 70 15.72 2.98 12.04
C TYR A 70 17.05 2.91 12.78
N VAL A 71 17.16 3.74 13.81
CA VAL A 71 18.15 3.57 14.89
C VAL A 71 17.46 2.83 16.03
N ALA A 72 17.78 1.55 16.18
CA ALA A 72 17.17 0.67 17.17
C ALA A 72 17.94 0.73 18.50
N LEU A 73 17.23 0.98 19.59
CA LEU A 73 17.74 1.04 20.97
C LEU A 73 17.25 -0.19 21.74
N TYR A 74 18.16 -1.07 22.12
CA TYR A 74 17.85 -2.29 22.85
C TYR A 74 17.87 -2.02 24.35
N THR A 75 16.78 -2.32 25.06
CA THR A 75 16.61 -2.01 26.48
C THR A 75 16.32 -3.25 27.34
N LEU A 76 16.83 -3.25 28.59
CA LEU A 76 16.39 -4.16 29.64
C LEU A 76 15.24 -3.58 30.48
N ASN A 77 14.91 -2.29 30.32
CA ASN A 77 13.83 -1.62 31.03
C ASN A 77 12.77 -1.11 30.02
N PRO A 78 11.90 -2.00 29.49
CA PRO A 78 10.90 -1.60 28.51
C PRO A 78 9.90 -0.58 29.05
N LYS A 79 9.56 -0.62 30.36
CA LYS A 79 8.65 0.35 30.97
C LYS A 79 9.17 1.77 30.80
N PHE A 80 10.35 2.07 31.31
CA PHE A 80 10.96 3.39 31.19
C PHE A 80 11.16 3.80 29.72
N SER A 81 11.57 2.84 28.91
CA SER A 81 11.89 3.10 27.51
C SER A 81 10.68 3.37 26.62
N LEU A 82 9.51 2.83 26.95
CA LEU A 82 8.24 3.09 26.22
C LEU A 82 7.47 4.30 26.80
N THR A 83 7.85 4.81 27.95
CA THR A 83 7.23 6.00 28.58
C THR A 83 8.16 7.22 28.47
N GLU A 84 9.06 7.36 29.42
CA GLU A 84 9.87 8.56 29.60
C GLU A 84 10.95 8.74 28.52
N LEU A 85 11.58 7.65 28.07
CA LEU A 85 12.62 7.72 27.03
C LEU A 85 12.05 8.26 25.71
N THR A 86 10.77 8.04 25.39
CA THR A 86 10.14 8.56 24.18
C THR A 86 10.22 10.08 24.06
N TYR A 87 10.20 10.79 25.20
CA TYR A 87 10.40 12.22 25.25
C TYR A 87 11.80 12.62 24.76
N TYR A 88 12.84 11.97 25.31
CA TYR A 88 14.23 12.22 24.90
C TYR A 88 14.46 11.86 23.44
N LEU A 89 13.89 10.73 22.97
CA LEU A 89 14.00 10.30 21.58
C LEU A 89 13.29 11.24 20.62
N SER A 90 12.18 11.85 21.01
CA SER A 90 11.49 12.86 20.20
C SER A 90 12.36 14.10 19.96
N SER A 91 13.01 14.60 21.02
CA SER A 91 13.96 15.71 20.92
C SER A 91 15.19 15.32 20.09
N LEU A 92 15.78 14.17 20.37
CA LEU A 92 16.94 13.67 19.64
C LEU A 92 16.65 13.45 18.16
N SER A 93 15.48 12.89 17.83
CA SER A 93 15.03 12.68 16.45
C SER A 93 14.91 13.99 15.65
N LYS A 94 14.40 15.06 16.28
CA LYS A 94 14.33 16.40 15.65
C LYS A 94 15.72 16.96 15.36
N ASN A 95 16.67 16.73 16.28
CA ASN A 95 18.03 17.23 16.19
C ASN A 95 18.85 16.48 15.13
N VAL A 96 18.86 15.14 15.20
CA VAL A 96 19.68 14.30 14.30
C VAL A 96 18.95 13.93 13.00
N LYS A 97 17.63 14.23 12.90
CA LYS A 97 16.76 13.89 11.77
C LYS A 97 16.80 12.40 11.42
N LYS A 98 16.81 11.55 12.44
CA LYS A 98 16.77 10.09 12.31
C LYS A 98 15.60 9.54 13.11
N ARG A 99 15.04 8.44 12.65
CA ARG A 99 13.95 7.74 13.34
C ARG A 99 14.52 6.72 14.31
N PHE A 100 14.06 6.80 15.55
CA PHE A 100 14.42 5.85 16.61
C PHE A 100 13.29 4.85 16.82
N VAL A 101 13.66 3.61 17.11
CA VAL A 101 12.74 2.58 17.60
C VAL A 101 13.32 1.98 18.88
N VAL A 102 12.44 1.73 19.84
CA VAL A 102 12.80 0.97 21.04
C VAL A 102 12.61 -0.51 20.72
N ARG A 103 13.55 -1.34 21.13
CA ARG A 103 13.47 -2.79 21.10
C ARG A 103 13.84 -3.35 22.45
N THR A 104 13.29 -4.46 22.82
CA THR A 104 13.71 -5.15 24.04
C THR A 104 14.97 -5.97 23.79
N ASP A 105 15.83 -6.05 24.78
CA ASP A 105 16.98 -6.94 24.71
C ASP A 105 16.50 -8.41 24.57
N PRO A 106 17.08 -9.21 23.68
CA PRO A 106 16.66 -10.60 23.50
C PRO A 106 16.70 -11.45 24.78
N SER A 107 17.59 -11.10 25.74
CA SER A 107 17.75 -11.85 26.99
C SER A 107 16.53 -11.82 27.92
N ILE A 108 15.65 -10.81 27.77
CA ILE A 108 14.45 -10.69 28.61
C ILE A 108 13.17 -11.20 27.91
N ARG A 109 13.27 -11.67 26.68
CA ARG A 109 12.11 -12.16 25.93
C ARG A 109 11.72 -13.56 26.36
N LEU A 110 10.43 -13.75 26.69
CA LEU A 110 9.86 -15.07 26.94
C LEU A 110 9.66 -15.82 25.61
N SER A 111 9.55 -17.13 25.71
CA SER A 111 9.10 -17.96 24.56
C SER A 111 7.69 -17.57 24.10
N GLU A 112 7.30 -17.96 22.89
CA GLU A 112 5.97 -17.64 22.33
C GLU A 112 4.84 -18.23 23.19
N ASP A 113 4.99 -19.46 23.70
CA ASP A 113 3.98 -20.12 24.53
C ASP A 113 3.84 -19.45 25.91
N GLU A 114 4.96 -19.08 26.54
CA GLU A 114 4.98 -18.33 27.79
C GLU A 114 4.39 -16.93 27.58
N THR A 115 4.74 -16.26 26.47
CA THR A 115 4.21 -14.95 26.10
C THR A 115 2.70 -15.03 25.93
N ARG A 116 2.19 -16.01 25.17
CA ARG A 116 0.76 -16.24 24.98
C ARG A 116 0.04 -16.42 26.32
N SER A 117 0.60 -17.28 27.19
CA SER A 117 0.03 -17.57 28.51
C SER A 117 0.03 -16.35 29.43
N ALA A 118 1.07 -15.53 29.38
CA ALA A 118 1.15 -14.29 30.16
C ALA A 118 0.17 -13.24 29.65
N VAL A 119 0.10 -13.02 28.34
CA VAL A 119 -0.79 -12.01 27.73
C VAL A 119 -2.26 -12.34 27.99
N ILE A 120 -2.68 -13.61 27.86
CA ILE A 120 -4.07 -14.05 28.15
C ILE A 120 -4.49 -13.64 29.57
N LYS A 121 -3.59 -13.75 30.55
CA LYS A 121 -3.88 -13.40 31.97
C LYS A 121 -3.99 -11.90 32.22
N MET A 122 -3.36 -11.09 31.35
CA MET A 122 -3.32 -9.64 31.52
C MET A 122 -4.44 -8.92 30.78
N LEU A 123 -4.98 -9.48 29.72
CA LEU A 123 -6.01 -8.85 28.91
C LEU A 123 -7.35 -8.73 29.65
N PRO A 124 -8.12 -7.66 29.40
CA PRO A 124 -9.49 -7.54 29.91
C PRO A 124 -10.35 -8.74 29.48
N SER A 125 -11.31 -9.15 30.33
CA SER A 125 -12.15 -10.36 30.10
C SER A 125 -12.95 -10.33 28.78
N LYS A 126 -13.21 -9.15 28.24
CA LYS A 126 -13.89 -8.97 26.94
C LYS A 126 -12.95 -9.16 25.73
N VAL A 127 -11.63 -9.20 25.92
CA VAL A 127 -10.65 -9.34 24.85
C VAL A 127 -10.21 -10.81 24.76
N THR A 128 -10.44 -11.39 23.60
CA THR A 128 -10.01 -12.76 23.27
C THR A 128 -8.92 -12.74 22.22
N ILE A 129 -7.91 -13.61 22.41
CA ILE A 129 -6.78 -13.74 21.47
C ILE A 129 -7.07 -14.92 20.53
N SER A 130 -7.01 -14.67 19.23
CA SER A 130 -7.04 -15.74 18.20
C SER A 130 -5.65 -16.24 17.85
N ALA A 131 -4.65 -15.34 17.78
CA ALA A 131 -3.28 -15.70 17.46
C ALA A 131 -2.25 -14.79 18.15
N VAL A 132 -1.05 -15.33 18.36
CA VAL A 132 0.14 -14.61 18.87
C VAL A 132 1.31 -14.97 17.96
N PHE A 133 1.99 -13.96 17.44
CA PHE A 133 3.15 -14.12 16.54
C PHE A 133 4.32 -13.29 17.06
N CYS A 134 5.40 -13.95 17.45
CA CYS A 134 6.62 -13.30 17.89
C CYS A 134 7.59 -13.12 16.70
N ASP A 135 8.02 -11.88 16.44
CA ASP A 135 9.07 -11.59 15.45
C ASP A 135 10.41 -11.33 16.15
N ASP A 136 11.24 -12.36 16.21
CA ASP A 136 12.56 -12.29 16.84
C ASP A 136 13.49 -11.26 16.18
N ALA A 137 13.31 -10.99 14.88
CA ALA A 137 14.14 -10.02 14.18
C ALA A 137 13.93 -8.58 14.68
N THR A 138 12.70 -8.26 15.09
CA THR A 138 12.33 -6.91 15.53
C THR A 138 12.05 -6.82 17.04
N GLY A 139 11.81 -7.94 17.73
CA GLY A 139 11.41 -7.95 19.13
C GLY A 139 9.97 -7.50 19.35
N GLU A 140 9.15 -7.63 18.34
CA GLU A 140 7.73 -7.29 18.33
C GLU A 140 6.87 -8.54 18.43
N VAL A 141 5.72 -8.44 19.10
CA VAL A 141 4.70 -9.49 19.11
C VAL A 141 3.40 -8.95 18.53
N ILE A 142 2.86 -9.66 17.56
CA ILE A 142 1.55 -9.35 16.98
C ILE A 142 0.50 -10.17 17.73
N LEU A 143 -0.49 -9.47 18.28
CA LEU A 143 -1.62 -10.06 19.00
C LEU A 143 -2.88 -9.87 18.13
N GLU A 144 -3.39 -10.96 17.57
CA GLU A 144 -4.69 -10.93 16.92
C GLU A 144 -5.80 -11.04 17.97
N VAL A 145 -6.59 -9.97 18.14
CA VAL A 145 -7.61 -9.86 19.17
C VAL A 145 -8.95 -9.37 18.58
N ASN A 146 -10.06 -9.77 19.21
CA ASN A 146 -11.40 -9.34 18.78
C ASN A 146 -11.64 -7.83 18.98
N HIS A 147 -11.06 -7.23 20.04
CA HIS A 147 -11.22 -5.82 20.42
C HIS A 147 -9.87 -5.12 20.61
N PRO A 148 -9.11 -4.82 19.53
CA PRO A 148 -7.80 -4.17 19.64
C PRO A 148 -7.87 -2.80 20.30
N GLU A 149 -8.99 -2.07 20.17
CA GLU A 149 -9.24 -0.78 20.82
C GLU A 149 -9.28 -0.85 22.36
N SER A 150 -9.39 -2.06 22.92
CA SER A 150 -9.37 -2.29 24.37
C SER A 150 -7.98 -2.59 24.93
N VAL A 151 -6.97 -2.65 24.08
CA VAL A 151 -5.57 -2.81 24.43
C VAL A 151 -4.88 -1.46 24.30
N ASP A 152 -4.91 -0.69 25.37
CA ASP A 152 -4.35 0.67 25.40
C ASP A 152 -2.82 0.69 25.53
N ALA A 153 -2.22 1.88 25.49
CA ALA A 153 -0.78 2.06 25.62
C ALA A 153 -0.22 1.54 26.95
N ASN A 154 -0.97 1.65 28.05
CA ASN A 154 -0.54 1.13 29.35
C ASN A 154 -0.50 -0.40 29.35
N MET A 155 -1.44 -1.03 28.68
CA MET A 155 -1.45 -2.48 28.49
C MET A 155 -0.24 -2.94 27.65
N VAL A 156 0.06 -2.25 26.54
CA VAL A 156 1.27 -2.53 25.72
C VAL A 156 2.53 -2.46 26.57
N ILE A 157 2.67 -1.42 27.42
CA ILE A 157 3.82 -1.27 28.33
C ILE A 157 3.87 -2.42 29.35
N THR A 158 2.71 -2.80 29.91
CA THR A 158 2.61 -3.91 30.88
C THR A 158 3.02 -5.24 30.25
N ILE A 159 2.55 -5.50 29.01
CA ILE A 159 2.93 -6.69 28.24
C ILE A 159 4.45 -6.68 27.98
N ALA A 160 4.99 -5.56 27.52
CA ALA A 160 6.43 -5.46 27.25
C ALA A 160 7.28 -5.69 28.51
N GLN A 161 6.84 -5.19 29.66
CA GLN A 161 7.51 -5.41 30.94
C GLN A 161 7.44 -6.85 31.40
N ALA A 162 6.32 -7.53 31.21
CA ALA A 162 6.11 -8.91 31.66
C ALA A 162 6.70 -9.96 30.74
N THR A 163 6.74 -9.71 29.43
CA THR A 163 7.10 -10.70 28.43
C THR A 163 8.39 -10.42 27.68
N GLY A 164 8.89 -9.20 27.76
CA GLY A 164 10.01 -8.74 26.95
C GLY A 164 9.66 -8.53 25.46
N TRP A 165 8.38 -8.46 25.07
CA TRP A 165 7.96 -8.23 23.71
C TRP A 165 7.13 -6.93 23.59
N ILE A 166 7.40 -6.13 22.55
CA ILE A 166 6.59 -4.94 22.27
C ILE A 166 5.37 -5.36 21.46
N ALA A 167 4.18 -5.22 22.05
CA ALA A 167 2.96 -5.71 21.46
C ALA A 167 2.37 -4.74 20.43
N HIS A 168 1.96 -5.29 19.29
CA HIS A 168 1.10 -4.67 18.29
C HIS A 168 -0.19 -5.47 18.19
N THR A 169 -1.33 -4.79 18.14
CA THR A 169 -2.62 -5.45 18.05
C THR A 169 -3.18 -5.36 16.64
N LEU A 170 -3.67 -6.48 16.14
CA LEU A 170 -4.49 -6.54 14.94
C LEU A 170 -5.87 -7.08 15.31
N ARG A 171 -6.89 -6.66 14.56
CA ARG A 171 -8.23 -7.22 14.75
C ARG A 171 -8.27 -8.65 14.21
N SER A 172 -8.78 -9.58 15.01
CA SER A 172 -9.04 -10.95 14.57
C SER A 172 -10.06 -10.96 13.43
N PRO A 173 -9.71 -11.47 12.24
CA PRO A 173 -10.67 -11.64 11.17
C PRO A 173 -11.62 -12.78 11.47
N HIS A 174 -12.82 -12.76 10.89
CA HIS A 174 -13.82 -13.85 11.03
C HIS A 174 -13.42 -15.11 10.26
N ILE A 175 -12.55 -15.01 9.30
CA ILE A 175 -11.93 -16.10 8.53
C ILE A 175 -10.42 -15.92 8.65
N GLN A 176 -9.69 -16.98 8.93
CA GLN A 176 -8.24 -16.91 8.93
C GLN A 176 -7.69 -16.62 7.52
N SER A 177 -6.77 -15.66 7.44
CA SER A 177 -6.06 -15.37 6.20
C SER A 177 -4.86 -16.29 6.04
N SER A 178 -4.86 -17.09 4.98
CA SER A 178 -3.71 -17.92 4.62
C SER A 178 -2.47 -17.09 4.31
N SER A 179 -2.65 -15.93 3.70
CA SER A 179 -1.56 -14.99 3.38
C SER A 179 -0.88 -14.43 4.62
N MET A 180 -1.65 -14.06 5.65
CA MET A 180 -1.09 -13.61 6.93
C MET A 180 -0.31 -14.74 7.63
N ASN A 181 -0.85 -15.95 7.64
CA ASN A 181 -0.16 -17.11 8.20
C ASN A 181 1.15 -17.41 7.46
N ILE A 182 1.17 -17.32 6.14
CA ILE A 182 2.38 -17.47 5.32
C ILE A 182 3.41 -16.39 5.68
N ILE A 183 3.01 -15.14 5.81
CA ILE A 183 3.90 -14.05 6.20
C ILE A 183 4.53 -14.34 7.55
N HIS A 184 3.72 -14.64 8.57
CA HIS A 184 4.21 -14.90 9.92
C HIS A 184 5.14 -16.11 9.98
N SER A 185 4.79 -17.22 9.32
CA SER A 185 5.65 -18.42 9.28
C SER A 185 6.96 -18.15 8.54
N THR A 186 6.92 -17.40 7.42
CA THR A 186 8.13 -17.02 6.66
C THR A 186 9.03 -16.11 7.49
N GLN A 187 8.46 -15.12 8.16
CA GLN A 187 9.21 -14.18 9.00
C GLN A 187 9.83 -14.88 10.20
N LYS A 188 9.08 -15.76 10.88
CA LYS A 188 9.59 -16.55 12.00
C LYS A 188 10.71 -17.50 11.56
N GLY A 189 10.51 -18.24 10.46
CA GLY A 189 11.51 -19.16 9.91
C GLY A 189 12.79 -18.51 9.40
N SER A 190 12.77 -17.19 9.12
CA SER A 190 13.90 -16.41 8.60
C SER A 190 14.40 -15.31 9.54
N ALA A 191 14.06 -15.34 10.83
CA ALA A 191 14.32 -14.26 11.77
C ALA A 191 15.80 -13.82 11.84
N LYS A 192 16.72 -14.80 11.85
CA LYS A 192 18.18 -14.52 11.86
C LYS A 192 18.62 -13.86 10.54
N GLU A 193 18.16 -14.36 9.41
CA GLU A 193 18.47 -13.82 8.08
C GLU A 193 17.93 -12.38 7.96
N ARG A 194 16.69 -12.14 8.39
CA ARG A 194 16.06 -10.81 8.41
C ARG A 194 16.79 -9.83 9.34
N SER A 195 17.25 -10.28 10.51
CA SER A 195 18.02 -9.42 11.43
C SER A 195 19.35 -8.98 10.79
N LEU A 196 20.07 -9.88 10.13
CA LEU A 196 21.30 -9.56 9.38
C LEU A 196 21.03 -8.62 8.20
N PHE A 197 19.95 -8.88 7.46
CA PHE A 197 19.50 -8.01 6.38
C PHE A 197 19.21 -6.58 6.88
N LEU A 198 18.44 -6.43 7.95
CA LEU A 198 18.12 -5.12 8.54
C LEU A 198 19.37 -4.36 8.98
N GLN A 199 20.35 -5.05 9.59
CA GLN A 199 21.62 -4.43 9.99
C GLN A 199 22.45 -4.00 8.78
N SER A 200 22.55 -4.84 7.76
CA SER A 200 23.24 -4.50 6.51
C SER A 200 22.62 -3.29 5.82
N LEU A 201 21.29 -3.28 5.76
CA LEU A 201 20.52 -2.18 5.20
C LEU A 201 20.71 -0.89 6.00
N GLY A 202 20.69 -0.97 7.32
CA GLY A 202 20.91 0.18 8.20
C GLY A 202 22.26 0.85 7.96
N LYS A 203 23.33 0.06 7.82
CA LYS A 203 24.65 0.59 7.47
C LYS A 203 24.66 1.32 6.11
N ARG A 204 23.87 0.82 5.13
CA ARG A 204 23.77 1.45 3.82
C ARG A 204 22.96 2.75 3.87
N VAL A 205 21.80 2.76 4.54
CA VAL A 205 20.91 3.94 4.66
C VAL A 205 21.58 5.09 5.42
N PHE A 206 22.36 4.76 6.44
CA PHE A 206 23.00 5.78 7.31
C PHE A 206 24.44 6.11 6.93
N ARG A 207 24.97 5.55 5.82
CA ARG A 207 26.30 5.97 5.32
C ARG A 207 26.28 7.46 4.96
N PRO A 208 27.40 8.17 5.14
CA PRO A 208 27.54 9.53 4.64
C PRO A 208 27.43 9.56 3.11
N PRO A 209 26.79 10.57 2.49
CA PRO A 209 26.79 10.73 1.05
C PRO A 209 28.21 10.90 0.48
N VAL A 210 28.53 10.19 -0.58
CA VAL A 210 29.86 10.19 -1.24
C VAL A 210 30.28 11.58 -1.73
N VAL A 211 29.33 12.41 -2.15
CA VAL A 211 29.56 13.81 -2.56
C VAL A 211 30.24 14.64 -1.46
N LEU A 212 30.00 14.31 -0.19
CA LEU A 212 30.66 14.98 0.94
C LEU A 212 32.08 14.45 1.21
N GLU A 213 32.41 13.24 0.77
CA GLU A 213 33.73 12.62 0.91
C GLU A 213 34.68 13.03 -0.22
N SER A 214 34.19 13.16 -1.46
CA SER A 214 35.02 13.47 -2.64
C SER A 214 35.55 14.91 -2.67
N GLU A 215 34.94 15.84 -1.93
CA GLU A 215 35.38 17.24 -1.92
C GLU A 215 36.45 17.54 -0.85
N GLY A 216 37.05 16.52 -0.23
CA GLY A 216 38.20 16.68 0.67
C GLY A 216 37.94 17.59 1.87
N LEU A 217 36.70 17.64 2.34
CA LEU A 217 36.31 18.41 3.52
C LEU A 217 36.87 17.78 4.80
N ASN A 218 38.19 17.94 4.98
CA ASN A 218 38.85 17.75 6.24
C ASN A 218 38.32 18.78 7.24
N LEU A 219 37.16 18.48 7.84
CA LEU A 219 36.57 19.30 8.87
C LEU A 219 37.25 19.07 10.22
N ASN A 220 38.59 19.34 10.28
CA ASN A 220 39.27 19.58 11.54
C ASN A 220 38.81 20.94 12.04
N TYR A 221 37.77 20.98 12.84
CA TYR A 221 37.22 22.19 13.42
C TYR A 221 37.91 22.53 14.73
N THR A 222 38.80 23.48 14.67
CA THR A 222 39.14 24.34 15.83
C THR A 222 38.54 25.72 15.57
N ASN A 223 37.76 26.15 16.53
CA ASN A 223 37.15 27.49 16.77
C ASN A 223 37.47 28.63 15.78
N GLN A 224 36.61 28.89 14.79
CA GLN A 224 36.44 30.23 14.19
C GLN A 224 35.02 30.35 13.59
N SER A 225 34.15 31.19 14.18
CA SER A 225 32.70 31.02 14.09
C SER A 225 31.93 31.72 12.98
N ASN A 226 32.47 32.63 12.21
CA ASN A 226 31.67 33.43 11.27
C ASN A 226 32.01 33.23 9.77
N LYS A 227 33.25 32.97 9.41
CA LYS A 227 33.66 32.72 8.02
C LYS A 227 33.13 31.41 7.45
N LYS A 228 32.96 30.40 8.32
CA LYS A 228 32.53 29.03 7.96
C LYS A 228 31.04 28.85 7.67
N LYS A 229 30.18 29.74 8.19
CA LYS A 229 28.74 29.72 7.88
C LYS A 229 28.47 30.11 6.41
N SER A 230 29.30 31.00 5.87
CA SER A 230 29.32 31.42 4.47
C SER A 230 29.81 30.27 3.55
N GLU A 231 30.91 29.61 3.91
CA GLU A 231 31.48 28.50 3.14
C GLU A 231 30.56 27.28 3.10
N TYR A 232 29.88 26.94 4.20
CA TYR A 232 28.91 25.85 4.23
C TYR A 232 27.66 26.16 3.39
N THR A 233 27.20 27.41 3.39
CA THR A 233 26.08 27.86 2.55
C THR A 233 26.47 27.84 1.08
N GLU A 234 27.68 28.26 0.75
CA GLU A 234 28.25 28.22 -0.60
C GLU A 234 28.50 26.79 -1.09
N LEU A 235 28.99 25.90 -0.22
CA LEU A 235 29.15 24.47 -0.52
C LEU A 235 27.79 23.79 -0.74
N LYS A 236 26.82 24.09 0.11
CA LYS A 236 25.45 23.60 -0.04
C LYS A 236 24.81 24.11 -1.34
N SER A 237 25.15 25.32 -1.78
CA SER A 237 24.74 25.85 -3.08
C SER A 237 25.45 25.19 -4.25
N LYS A 238 26.73 24.86 -4.13
CA LYS A 238 27.53 24.14 -5.15
C LYS A 238 27.08 22.67 -5.28
N VAL A 239 26.80 21.98 -4.16
CA VAL A 239 26.18 20.64 -4.16
C VAL A 239 24.78 20.69 -4.79
N ARG A 240 23.98 21.69 -4.48
CA ARG A 240 22.66 21.91 -5.10
C ARG A 240 22.71 22.04 -6.62
N ASN A 241 23.77 22.58 -7.18
CA ASN A 241 23.90 22.84 -8.62
C ASN A 241 24.43 21.63 -9.42
N ARG A 242 24.89 20.55 -8.79
CA ARG A 242 25.51 19.39 -9.46
C ARG A 242 24.66 18.11 -9.45
N GLU A 243 23.53 18.11 -8.78
CA GLU A 243 22.73 16.90 -8.63
C GLU A 243 21.81 16.66 -9.83
N GLU A 244 22.19 15.77 -10.68
CA GLU A 244 21.35 15.27 -11.75
C GLU A 244 20.34 14.26 -11.18
N ILE A 245 19.04 14.49 -11.43
CA ILE A 245 17.97 13.57 -11.08
C ILE A 245 17.34 13.05 -12.35
N LEU A 246 17.41 11.73 -12.55
CA LEU A 246 16.87 11.07 -13.73
C LEU A 246 15.70 10.18 -13.35
N ILE A 247 14.71 10.10 -14.23
CA ILE A 247 13.61 9.11 -14.15
C ILE A 247 13.69 8.25 -15.40
N PHE A 248 13.80 6.95 -15.17
CA PHE A 248 13.75 5.93 -16.19
C PHE A 248 12.36 5.34 -16.28
N CYS A 249 11.72 5.39 -17.43
CA CYS A 249 10.37 4.92 -17.68
C CYS A 249 10.41 3.49 -18.24
N LEU A 250 10.17 2.48 -17.39
CA LEU A 250 10.30 1.06 -17.74
C LEU A 250 8.97 0.39 -18.08
N GLY A 251 7.87 1.01 -17.70
CA GLY A 251 6.51 0.52 -17.92
C GLY A 251 5.46 1.51 -17.41
N GLY A 252 4.19 1.23 -17.68
CA GLY A 252 3.08 2.08 -17.25
C GLY A 252 2.96 3.40 -18.03
N VAL A 253 3.58 3.54 -19.19
CA VAL A 253 3.56 4.78 -19.97
C VAL A 253 2.81 4.57 -21.27
N LYS A 254 1.86 5.47 -21.59
CA LYS A 254 0.93 5.37 -22.74
C LYS A 254 0.13 4.07 -22.78
N GLN A 255 -0.02 3.44 -21.61
CA GLN A 255 -0.77 2.21 -21.40
C GLN A 255 -1.19 2.10 -19.94
N VAL A 256 -2.18 1.28 -19.65
CA VAL A 256 -2.53 0.82 -18.30
C VAL A 256 -1.77 -0.49 -18.02
N GLY A 257 -1.24 -0.64 -16.82
CA GLY A 257 -0.51 -1.84 -16.38
C GLY A 257 1.01 -1.75 -16.51
N ARG A 258 1.71 -2.73 -15.96
CA ARG A 258 3.16 -2.89 -15.81
C ARG A 258 3.90 -1.64 -15.33
N SER A 259 3.33 -0.93 -14.35
CA SER A 259 3.93 0.29 -13.79
C SER A 259 5.32 0.01 -13.23
N CYS A 260 6.33 0.75 -13.72
CA CYS A 260 7.71 0.62 -13.27
C CYS A 260 8.53 1.84 -13.66
N PHE A 261 9.08 2.53 -12.68
CA PHE A 261 9.99 3.68 -12.86
C PHE A 261 11.23 3.49 -12.01
N ILE A 262 12.36 4.04 -12.42
CA ILE A 262 13.53 4.14 -11.54
C ILE A 262 13.93 5.61 -11.42
N VAL A 263 13.99 6.10 -10.20
CA VAL A 263 14.56 7.40 -9.86
C VAL A 263 16.04 7.19 -9.56
N VAL A 264 16.89 7.88 -10.30
CA VAL A 264 18.34 7.82 -10.16
C VAL A 264 18.87 9.17 -9.72
N THR A 265 19.67 9.15 -8.67
CA THR A 265 20.44 10.30 -8.16
C THR A 265 21.93 9.98 -8.25
N SER A 266 22.79 10.89 -7.80
CA SER A 266 24.24 10.62 -7.67
C SER A 266 24.57 9.51 -6.67
N GLU A 267 23.68 9.25 -5.69
CA GLU A 267 23.95 8.35 -4.56
C GLU A 267 23.08 7.08 -4.60
N SER A 268 21.90 7.13 -5.25
CA SER A 268 20.90 6.09 -5.09
C SER A 268 20.11 5.83 -6.36
N LYS A 269 19.63 4.59 -6.47
CA LYS A 269 18.66 4.14 -7.48
C LYS A 269 17.48 3.51 -6.77
N ILE A 270 16.30 4.11 -6.85
CA ILE A 270 15.06 3.54 -6.27
C ILE A 270 14.06 3.21 -7.36
N MET A 271 13.46 2.03 -7.27
CA MET A 271 12.40 1.59 -8.17
C MET A 271 11.03 1.94 -7.55
N LEU A 272 10.15 2.54 -8.36
CA LEU A 272 8.75 2.83 -8.01
C LEU A 272 7.87 1.85 -8.77
N ASP A 273 7.24 0.95 -8.06
CA ASP A 273 6.46 -0.18 -8.56
C ASP A 273 7.25 -1.14 -9.48
N CYS A 274 6.74 -2.36 -9.65
CA CYS A 274 7.29 -3.39 -10.51
C CYS A 274 6.16 -4.34 -10.94
N GLY A 275 5.28 -3.85 -11.81
CA GLY A 275 4.04 -4.51 -12.18
C GLY A 275 4.11 -5.35 -13.45
N ILE A 276 3.03 -6.07 -13.75
CA ILE A 276 2.79 -6.72 -15.04
C ILE A 276 1.60 -6.06 -15.75
N ASN A 277 1.48 -6.28 -17.08
CA ASN A 277 0.27 -5.90 -17.79
C ASN A 277 -0.63 -7.15 -17.95
N PRO A 278 -1.76 -7.24 -17.22
CA PRO A 278 -2.64 -8.41 -17.28
C PRO A 278 -3.42 -8.53 -18.59
N GLY A 279 -3.49 -7.47 -19.40
CA GLY A 279 -4.17 -7.47 -20.70
C GLY A 279 -3.29 -7.95 -21.87
N GLU A 280 -2.00 -8.18 -21.63
CA GLU A 280 -1.04 -8.60 -22.65
C GLU A 280 -0.53 -10.03 -22.35
N PRO A 281 -0.17 -10.78 -23.41
CA PRO A 281 0.50 -12.06 -23.22
C PRO A 281 1.75 -11.89 -22.35
N LEU A 282 2.01 -12.83 -21.45
CA LEU A 282 3.21 -12.82 -20.64
C LEU A 282 4.44 -12.89 -21.54
N GLY A 283 5.31 -11.88 -21.47
CA GLY A 283 6.48 -11.69 -22.31
C GLY A 283 6.93 -10.24 -22.33
N ILE A 284 7.64 -9.84 -23.36
CA ILE A 284 8.23 -8.48 -23.48
C ILE A 284 7.19 -7.36 -23.35
N SER A 285 5.98 -7.54 -23.87
CA SER A 285 4.90 -6.57 -23.78
C SER A 285 4.22 -6.57 -22.40
N GLY A 286 4.21 -7.70 -21.70
CA GLY A 286 3.57 -7.86 -20.39
C GLY A 286 4.46 -7.46 -19.21
N TYR A 287 5.79 -7.33 -19.39
CA TYR A 287 6.74 -7.10 -18.30
C TYR A 287 7.40 -5.72 -18.37
N PRO A 288 7.90 -5.18 -17.25
CA PRO A 288 8.74 -3.98 -17.24
C PRO A 288 10.00 -4.19 -18.08
N ARG A 289 10.45 -3.14 -18.76
CA ARG A 289 11.60 -3.19 -19.68
C ARG A 289 12.93 -3.07 -18.94
N LEU A 290 13.16 -3.98 -17.99
CA LEU A 290 14.42 -4.07 -17.23
C LEU A 290 15.62 -4.47 -18.12
N ASP A 291 15.36 -5.04 -19.28
CA ASP A 291 16.35 -5.35 -20.31
C ASP A 291 16.98 -4.10 -20.95
N TRP A 292 16.39 -2.92 -20.74
CA TRP A 292 16.87 -1.66 -21.32
C TRP A 292 18.08 -1.07 -20.62
N PHE A 293 18.39 -1.50 -19.39
CA PHE A 293 19.47 -0.92 -18.62
C PHE A 293 20.66 -1.85 -18.46
N ASN A 294 21.86 -1.25 -18.52
CA ASN A 294 23.14 -1.87 -18.22
C ASN A 294 23.52 -1.73 -16.75
N PHE A 295 22.60 -1.82 -15.80
CA PHE A 295 22.95 -1.90 -14.39
C PHE A 295 22.42 -3.18 -13.75
N ASN A 296 23.16 -3.68 -12.76
CA ASN A 296 22.79 -4.89 -12.04
C ASN A 296 21.65 -4.62 -11.06
N LEU A 297 20.86 -5.65 -10.73
CA LEU A 297 19.76 -5.53 -9.76
C LEU A 297 20.23 -5.15 -8.36
N ASP A 298 21.45 -5.50 -7.97
CA ASP A 298 22.08 -5.13 -6.70
C ASP A 298 22.45 -3.64 -6.59
N GLU A 299 22.45 -2.91 -7.70
CA GLU A 299 22.58 -1.45 -7.71
C GLU A 299 21.27 -0.73 -7.34
N ILE A 300 20.12 -1.43 -7.31
CA ILE A 300 18.85 -0.87 -6.88
C ILE A 300 18.84 -0.82 -5.34
N ASP A 301 18.81 0.40 -4.80
CA ASP A 301 18.86 0.63 -3.36
C ASP A 301 17.56 0.22 -2.65
N ALA A 302 16.42 0.40 -3.30
CA ALA A 302 15.12 0.04 -2.78
C ALA A 302 14.07 -0.11 -3.88
N VAL A 303 13.07 -0.94 -3.63
CA VAL A 303 11.79 -0.93 -4.34
C VAL A 303 10.75 -0.30 -3.43
N VAL A 304 9.94 0.62 -3.95
CA VAL A 304 8.86 1.31 -3.23
C VAL A 304 7.56 1.02 -3.95
N LEU A 305 6.64 0.34 -3.28
CA LEU A 305 5.34 -0.03 -3.85
C LEU A 305 4.27 0.96 -3.45
N SER A 306 3.51 1.42 -4.44
CA SER A 306 2.35 2.27 -4.23
C SER A 306 1.16 1.49 -3.66
N HIS A 307 0.89 0.29 -4.17
CA HIS A 307 -0.22 -0.56 -3.71
C HIS A 307 -0.12 -2.01 -4.20
N ALA A 308 -1.10 -2.83 -3.81
CA ALA A 308 -1.05 -4.28 -3.98
C ALA A 308 -1.53 -4.82 -5.34
N HIS A 309 -2.07 -4.02 -6.26
CA HIS A 309 -2.54 -4.54 -7.55
C HIS A 309 -1.40 -5.12 -8.40
N ILE A 310 -1.72 -6.15 -9.18
CA ILE A 310 -0.77 -6.94 -9.97
C ILE A 310 0.01 -6.09 -10.99
N ASP A 311 -0.61 -5.08 -11.55
CA ASP A 311 0.00 -4.16 -12.51
C ASP A 311 0.98 -3.14 -11.86
N HIS A 312 1.13 -3.20 -10.53
CA HIS A 312 2.10 -2.43 -9.74
C HIS A 312 3.14 -3.28 -9.02
N GLN A 313 2.86 -4.57 -8.73
CA GLN A 313 3.78 -5.44 -8.00
C GLN A 313 3.97 -6.84 -8.60
N GLY A 314 3.22 -7.19 -9.65
CA GLY A 314 3.17 -8.57 -10.14
C GLY A 314 4.46 -9.12 -10.72
N PHE A 315 5.45 -8.27 -11.06
CA PHE A 315 6.78 -8.69 -11.50
C PHE A 315 7.82 -8.71 -10.38
N LEU A 316 7.48 -8.17 -9.21
CA LEU A 316 8.41 -8.02 -8.08
C LEU A 316 9.11 -9.33 -7.67
N PRO A 317 8.45 -10.50 -7.53
CA PRO A 317 9.14 -11.75 -7.15
C PRO A 317 10.21 -12.16 -8.17
N THR A 318 10.07 -11.76 -9.43
CA THR A 318 11.05 -12.04 -10.48
C THR A 318 12.38 -11.33 -10.22
N LEU A 319 12.37 -10.14 -9.60
CA LEU A 319 13.61 -9.45 -9.23
C LEU A 319 14.42 -10.29 -8.24
N PHE A 320 13.77 -10.90 -7.25
CA PHE A 320 14.43 -11.77 -6.27
C PHE A 320 14.97 -13.05 -6.90
N LYS A 321 14.22 -13.65 -7.82
CA LYS A 321 14.69 -14.80 -8.61
C LYS A 321 15.97 -14.48 -9.38
N PHE A 322 16.11 -13.26 -9.86
CA PHE A 322 17.29 -12.80 -10.61
C PHE A 322 18.34 -12.10 -9.74
N GLY A 323 18.25 -12.19 -8.42
CA GLY A 323 19.33 -11.83 -7.50
C GLY A 323 19.18 -10.49 -6.79
N TYR A 324 18.04 -9.80 -6.89
CA TYR A 324 17.76 -8.64 -6.04
C TYR A 324 17.76 -9.05 -4.56
N LYS A 325 18.44 -8.26 -3.73
CA LYS A 325 18.57 -8.50 -2.28
C LYS A 325 18.25 -7.24 -1.45
N GLY A 326 17.78 -6.20 -2.09
CA GLY A 326 17.42 -4.94 -1.43
C GLY A 326 16.04 -4.98 -0.75
N PRO A 327 15.68 -3.89 -0.04
CA PRO A 327 14.40 -3.76 0.63
C PRO A 327 13.24 -3.49 -0.33
N VAL A 328 12.05 -3.93 0.08
CA VAL A 328 10.77 -3.53 -0.51
C VAL A 328 10.00 -2.74 0.53
N TYR A 329 9.71 -1.48 0.25
CA TYR A 329 8.91 -0.62 1.13
C TYR A 329 7.48 -0.55 0.62
N CYS A 330 6.52 -0.80 1.51
CA CYS A 330 5.09 -0.65 1.23
C CYS A 330 4.34 -0.29 2.52
N THR A 331 3.03 -0.06 2.44
CA THR A 331 2.19 0.09 3.64
C THR A 331 1.88 -1.26 4.28
N GLU A 332 1.50 -1.25 5.56
CA GLU A 332 1.22 -2.46 6.33
C GLU A 332 0.21 -3.40 5.64
N PRO A 333 -0.98 -2.95 5.19
CA PRO A 333 -1.94 -3.85 4.55
C PRO A 333 -1.56 -4.24 3.12
N THR A 334 -0.64 -3.52 2.47
CA THR A 334 -0.16 -3.87 1.14
C THR A 334 0.58 -5.20 1.14
N LEU A 335 1.35 -5.53 2.19
CA LEU A 335 2.09 -6.79 2.29
C LEU A 335 1.18 -8.03 2.23
N PRO A 336 0.16 -8.22 3.09
CA PRO A 336 -0.71 -9.39 3.00
C PRO A 336 -1.56 -9.41 1.72
N LEU A 337 -2.01 -8.26 1.23
CA LEU A 337 -2.79 -8.18 -0.02
C LEU A 337 -1.95 -8.57 -1.25
N MET A 338 -0.70 -8.09 -1.36
CA MET A 338 0.16 -8.51 -2.47
C MET A 338 0.57 -9.98 -2.36
N THR A 339 0.80 -10.48 -1.14
CA THR A 339 1.11 -11.89 -0.90
C THR A 339 -0.04 -12.77 -1.39
N LEU A 340 -1.29 -12.41 -1.05
CA LEU A 340 -2.49 -13.09 -1.53
C LEU A 340 -2.50 -13.17 -3.06
N LEU A 341 -2.30 -12.04 -3.74
CA LEU A 341 -2.36 -11.97 -5.20
C LEU A 341 -1.19 -12.69 -5.89
N GLN A 342 0.02 -12.63 -5.33
CA GLN A 342 1.20 -13.31 -5.88
C GLN A 342 1.08 -14.84 -5.75
N TYR A 343 0.60 -15.35 -4.60
CA TYR A 343 0.35 -16.78 -4.40
C TYR A 343 -0.75 -17.31 -5.31
N ASP A 344 -1.81 -16.53 -5.52
CA ASP A 344 -2.88 -16.88 -6.46
C ASP A 344 -2.35 -16.91 -7.90
N SER A 345 -1.52 -15.96 -8.29
CA SER A 345 -0.88 -15.95 -9.62
C SER A 345 -0.05 -17.22 -9.87
N VAL A 346 0.72 -17.66 -8.86
CA VAL A 346 1.47 -18.94 -8.94
C VAL A 346 0.54 -20.13 -9.05
N LYS A 347 -0.56 -20.14 -8.29
CA LYS A 347 -1.57 -21.21 -8.33
C LYS A 347 -2.27 -21.30 -9.69
N ILE A 348 -2.70 -20.17 -10.23
CA ILE A 348 -3.35 -20.07 -11.55
C ILE A 348 -2.40 -20.52 -12.65
N SER A 349 -1.16 -20.05 -12.65
CA SER A 349 -0.14 -20.44 -13.63
C SER A 349 0.07 -21.94 -13.66
N LYS A 350 0.23 -22.58 -12.48
CA LYS A 350 0.38 -24.04 -12.36
C LYS A 350 -0.86 -24.79 -12.84
N SER A 351 -2.06 -24.31 -12.49
CA SER A 351 -3.32 -24.93 -12.89
C SER A 351 -3.56 -24.87 -14.41
N ASN A 352 -3.22 -23.76 -15.01
CA ASN A 352 -3.46 -23.50 -16.45
C ASN A 352 -2.28 -23.97 -17.33
N GLY A 353 -1.16 -24.38 -16.76
CA GLY A 353 0.06 -24.69 -17.49
C GLY A 353 0.66 -23.48 -18.23
N THR A 354 0.38 -22.26 -17.73
CA THR A 354 0.92 -21.02 -18.30
C THR A 354 2.25 -20.66 -17.67
N PHE A 355 3.10 -19.98 -18.42
CA PHE A 355 4.39 -19.53 -17.91
C PHE A 355 4.22 -18.35 -16.94
N LEU A 356 4.80 -18.45 -15.74
CA LEU A 356 5.01 -17.35 -14.81
C LEU A 356 6.51 -17.27 -14.49
N PRO A 357 7.14 -16.09 -14.51
CA PRO A 357 8.59 -16.00 -14.37
C PRO A 357 9.13 -16.25 -12.96
N TYR A 358 8.26 -16.49 -11.97
CA TYR A 358 8.63 -16.73 -10.57
C TYR A 358 7.81 -17.88 -9.96
N GLU A 359 8.23 -18.32 -8.78
CA GLU A 359 7.63 -19.39 -8.00
C GLU A 359 7.34 -18.93 -6.57
N THR A 360 6.69 -19.80 -5.77
CA THR A 360 6.35 -19.55 -4.35
C THR A 360 7.57 -19.13 -3.52
N ARG A 361 8.75 -19.75 -3.77
CA ARG A 361 9.98 -19.41 -3.05
C ARG A 361 10.40 -17.96 -3.27
N ASP A 362 10.19 -17.42 -4.48
CA ASP A 362 10.56 -16.06 -4.83
C ASP A 362 9.61 -15.05 -4.17
N VAL A 363 8.33 -15.41 -3.99
CA VAL A 363 7.37 -14.66 -3.16
C VAL A 363 7.80 -14.63 -1.69
N ASN A 364 8.31 -15.75 -1.16
CA ASN A 364 8.83 -15.79 0.21
C ASN A 364 10.04 -14.85 0.39
N GLU A 365 10.90 -14.73 -0.63
CA GLU A 365 12.00 -13.75 -0.60
C GLU A 365 11.48 -12.30 -0.53
N VAL A 366 10.39 -11.97 -1.26
CA VAL A 366 9.74 -10.65 -1.13
C VAL A 366 9.31 -10.41 0.32
N ILE A 367 8.66 -11.39 0.97
CA ILE A 367 8.20 -11.27 2.37
C ILE A 367 9.37 -11.01 3.32
N LYS A 368 10.50 -11.70 3.17
CA LYS A 368 11.69 -11.54 4.02
C LYS A 368 12.30 -10.14 3.92
N HIS A 369 12.23 -9.52 2.74
CA HIS A 369 12.85 -8.22 2.45
C HIS A 369 11.86 -7.05 2.53
N CYS A 370 10.58 -7.32 2.83
CA CYS A 370 9.56 -6.29 2.96
C CYS A 370 9.66 -5.55 4.29
N ILE A 371 9.62 -4.22 4.21
CA ILE A 371 9.58 -3.30 5.35
C ILE A 371 8.33 -2.46 5.22
N THR A 372 7.38 -2.66 6.13
CA THR A 372 6.13 -1.91 6.12
C THR A 372 6.27 -0.57 6.84
N LEU A 373 5.65 0.46 6.29
CA LEU A 373 5.69 1.82 6.82
C LEU A 373 4.26 2.37 6.94
N PRO A 374 3.91 3.04 8.05
CA PRO A 374 2.62 3.69 8.21
C PRO A 374 2.51 4.97 7.37
N TYR A 375 1.29 5.45 7.15
CA TYR A 375 1.07 6.75 6.51
C TYR A 375 1.64 7.93 7.32
N GLY A 376 2.03 8.99 6.61
CA GLY A 376 2.43 10.27 7.18
C GLY A 376 3.77 10.29 7.88
N LYS A 377 4.56 9.21 7.83
CA LYS A 377 5.85 9.12 8.54
C LYS A 377 7.03 9.21 7.56
N PRO A 378 7.75 10.35 7.49
CA PRO A 378 8.96 10.48 6.69
C PRO A 378 9.99 9.42 7.10
N THR A 379 10.55 8.70 6.14
CA THR A 379 11.46 7.58 6.38
C THR A 379 12.62 7.62 5.39
N ASP A 380 13.85 7.62 5.91
CA ASP A 380 15.06 7.54 5.07
C ASP A 380 15.19 6.12 4.54
N ILE A 381 15.28 5.96 3.22
CA ILE A 381 15.43 4.67 2.55
C ILE A 381 16.78 4.50 1.86
N SER A 382 17.51 5.60 1.71
CA SER A 382 18.87 5.66 1.21
C SER A 382 19.57 6.90 1.80
N PRO A 383 20.87 7.11 1.56
CA PRO A 383 21.61 8.25 2.13
C PRO A 383 21.04 9.63 1.75
N ASP A 384 20.37 9.71 0.61
CA ASP A 384 19.91 10.96 0.00
C ASP A 384 18.39 11.02 -0.21
N ILE A 385 17.65 9.92 0.01
CA ILE A 385 16.23 9.83 -0.27
C ILE A 385 15.42 9.50 0.99
N THR A 386 14.45 10.36 1.28
CA THR A 386 13.41 10.17 2.30
C THR A 386 12.07 9.99 1.60
N ILE A 387 11.30 8.97 1.95
CA ILE A 387 9.92 8.78 1.45
C ILE A 387 8.89 9.01 2.54
N THR A 388 7.69 9.40 2.12
CA THR A 388 6.50 9.44 2.98
C THR A 388 5.33 8.88 2.20
N PHE A 389 4.72 7.82 2.73
CA PHE A 389 3.46 7.29 2.21
C PHE A 389 2.28 8.12 2.72
N ASN A 390 1.34 8.44 1.84
CA ASN A 390 0.08 9.08 2.20
C ASN A 390 -1.08 8.35 1.51
N ASN A 391 -2.24 8.32 2.14
CA ASN A 391 -3.41 7.63 1.58
C ASN A 391 -3.70 8.10 0.14
N ALA A 392 -3.78 7.16 -0.79
CA ALA A 392 -4.15 7.38 -2.19
C ALA A 392 -5.65 7.17 -2.46
N GLY A 393 -6.41 6.58 -1.54
CA GLY A 393 -7.86 6.37 -1.65
C GLY A 393 -8.29 5.37 -2.73
N HIS A 394 -7.36 4.61 -3.32
CA HIS A 394 -7.62 3.68 -4.43
C HIS A 394 -8.07 2.29 -3.95
N ILE A 395 -7.26 1.65 -3.15
CA ILE A 395 -7.55 0.42 -2.39
C ILE A 395 -6.99 0.55 -0.97
N MET A 396 -7.35 -0.35 -0.06
CA MET A 396 -6.78 -0.34 1.29
C MET A 396 -5.25 -0.43 1.23
N GLY A 397 -4.58 0.48 1.92
CA GLY A 397 -3.12 0.57 1.93
C GLY A 397 -2.49 1.25 0.71
N SER A 398 -3.28 1.64 -0.31
CA SER A 398 -2.72 2.38 -1.44
C SER A 398 -2.12 3.71 -1.00
N ALA A 399 -0.96 4.03 -1.54
CA ALA A 399 -0.20 5.20 -1.15
C ALA A 399 0.23 6.05 -2.34
N THR A 400 0.05 7.36 -2.21
CA THR A 400 0.90 8.31 -2.92
C THR A 400 2.24 8.38 -2.22
N VAL A 401 3.33 8.41 -2.98
CA VAL A 401 4.70 8.40 -2.45
C VAL A 401 5.32 9.78 -2.62
N HIS A 402 5.47 10.51 -1.51
CA HIS A 402 6.23 11.75 -1.51
C HIS A 402 7.72 11.45 -1.28
N ILE A 403 8.54 11.77 -2.25
CA ILE A 403 9.98 11.45 -2.31
C ILE A 403 10.75 12.75 -2.17
N ASN A 404 11.50 12.90 -1.11
CA ASN A 404 12.38 14.03 -0.88
C ASN A 404 13.83 13.62 -1.19
N ILE A 405 14.48 14.32 -2.12
CA ILE A 405 15.84 14.07 -2.56
C ILE A 405 16.74 15.19 -2.03
N PHE A 406 17.67 14.87 -1.13
CA PHE A 406 18.61 15.79 -0.49
C PHE A 406 17.98 17.05 0.14
N GLY A 407 16.66 17.07 0.39
CA GLY A 407 15.95 18.29 0.81
C GLY A 407 15.86 19.37 -0.27
N THR A 408 16.23 19.06 -1.53
CA THR A 408 16.33 20.03 -2.63
C THR A 408 15.25 19.85 -3.68
N HIS A 409 14.83 18.63 -3.95
CA HIS A 409 13.80 18.28 -4.93
C HIS A 409 12.80 17.28 -4.36
N ASN A 410 11.53 17.50 -4.63
CA ASN A 410 10.47 16.60 -4.20
C ASN A 410 9.70 16.07 -5.40
N ILE A 411 9.56 14.76 -5.46
CA ILE A 411 8.73 14.04 -6.41
C ILE A 411 7.52 13.52 -5.66
N LEU A 412 6.33 13.70 -6.21
CA LEU A 412 5.13 13.01 -5.78
C LEU A 412 4.78 11.97 -6.84
N TYR A 413 4.90 10.70 -6.52
CA TYR A 413 4.39 9.60 -7.32
C TYR A 413 3.00 9.24 -6.82
N SER A 414 1.99 9.40 -7.67
CA SER A 414 0.60 9.16 -7.28
C SER A 414 0.30 7.67 -7.07
N GLY A 415 1.03 6.76 -7.76
CA GLY A 415 0.47 5.44 -8.03
C GLY A 415 -0.91 5.60 -8.66
N ASP A 416 -1.82 4.69 -8.36
CA ASP A 416 -3.24 4.85 -8.66
C ASP A 416 -3.93 5.52 -7.48
N TYR A 417 -4.82 6.49 -7.74
CA TYR A 417 -5.46 7.25 -6.67
C TYR A 417 -6.91 7.63 -6.96
N LYS A 418 -7.67 7.82 -5.88
CA LYS A 418 -9.03 8.36 -5.94
C LYS A 418 -9.13 9.67 -5.15
N TYR A 419 -9.41 10.76 -5.87
CA TYR A 419 -9.54 12.10 -5.27
C TYR A 419 -10.96 12.38 -4.73
N ALA A 420 -11.84 11.41 -4.79
CA ALA A 420 -13.15 11.44 -4.16
C ALA A 420 -13.25 10.34 -3.12
N ARG A 421 -14.06 10.57 -2.08
CA ARG A 421 -14.38 9.55 -1.09
C ARG A 421 -15.25 8.46 -1.70
N THR A 422 -15.04 7.21 -1.25
CA THR A 422 -15.90 6.06 -1.56
C THR A 422 -16.60 5.56 -0.28
N GLN A 423 -17.41 4.51 -0.35
CA GLN A 423 -17.95 3.89 0.87
C GLN A 423 -16.84 3.22 1.68
N LEU A 424 -15.85 2.63 1.00
CA LEU A 424 -14.78 1.87 1.61
C LEU A 424 -13.65 2.77 2.16
N LEU A 425 -13.30 3.86 1.45
CA LEU A 425 -12.08 4.63 1.69
C LEU A 425 -12.31 6.14 1.69
N ASP A 426 -11.52 6.83 2.50
CA ASP A 426 -11.40 8.28 2.44
C ASP A 426 -10.61 8.71 1.17
N SER A 427 -10.81 9.94 0.70
CA SER A 427 -10.15 10.50 -0.49
C SER A 427 -8.64 10.55 -0.35
N ALA A 428 -7.93 10.57 -1.49
CA ALA A 428 -6.49 10.78 -1.53
C ALA A 428 -6.07 12.08 -0.82
N VAL A 429 -4.96 12.01 -0.10
CA VAL A 429 -4.31 13.20 0.47
C VAL A 429 -3.86 14.11 -0.66
N SER A 430 -4.14 15.41 -0.55
CA SER A 430 -3.80 16.40 -1.58
C SER A 430 -3.04 17.62 -1.04
N VAL A 431 -2.61 17.57 0.21
CA VAL A 431 -1.83 18.63 0.84
C VAL A 431 -0.43 18.10 1.15
N TYR A 432 0.57 18.71 0.52
CA TYR A 432 1.99 18.34 0.65
C TYR A 432 2.81 19.57 0.92
N PRO A 433 3.93 19.46 1.66
CA PRO A 433 4.76 20.62 1.98
C PRO A 433 5.33 21.30 0.73
N ARG A 434 5.76 20.51 -0.25
CA ARG A 434 6.37 20.99 -1.50
C ARG A 434 6.44 19.85 -2.51
N VAL A 435 6.11 20.12 -3.77
CA VAL A 435 6.22 19.16 -4.89
C VAL A 435 6.79 19.90 -6.11
N GLU A 436 7.96 19.50 -6.57
CA GLU A 436 8.53 19.99 -7.83
C GLU A 436 8.02 19.20 -9.02
N THR A 437 7.98 17.87 -8.89
CA THR A 437 7.55 16.97 -9.96
C THR A 437 6.41 16.10 -9.46
N LEU A 438 5.31 16.08 -10.19
CA LEU A 438 4.20 15.15 -10.00
C LEU A 438 4.28 14.08 -11.10
N ILE A 439 4.25 12.80 -10.72
CA ILE A 439 4.02 11.67 -11.63
C ILE A 439 2.61 11.20 -11.35
N THR A 440 1.69 11.30 -12.31
CA THR A 440 0.26 11.05 -12.10
C THR A 440 -0.33 10.09 -13.12
N GLU A 441 -1.23 9.22 -12.64
CA GLU A 441 -2.04 8.37 -13.51
C GLU A 441 -2.98 9.17 -14.42
N SER A 442 -3.48 8.50 -15.47
CA SER A 442 -4.44 9.04 -16.43
C SER A 442 -5.42 8.00 -16.97
N THR A 443 -5.79 7.03 -16.13
CA THR A 443 -6.70 5.92 -16.50
C THR A 443 -8.03 6.43 -17.05
N TYR A 444 -8.59 7.47 -16.47
CA TYR A 444 -9.77 8.19 -16.95
C TYR A 444 -9.39 9.61 -17.41
N GLY A 445 -8.54 9.67 -18.41
CA GLY A 445 -7.91 10.91 -18.86
C GLY A 445 -8.61 11.67 -19.98
N ASN A 446 -9.67 11.16 -20.60
CA ASN A 446 -10.44 11.93 -21.58
C ASN A 446 -11.29 12.99 -20.88
N SER A 447 -11.51 14.13 -21.53
CA SER A 447 -12.33 15.22 -20.98
C SER A 447 -13.79 14.81 -20.71
N GLY A 448 -14.27 13.74 -21.35
CA GLY A 448 -15.58 13.14 -21.13
C GLY A 448 -15.60 12.03 -20.07
N ASP A 449 -14.45 11.61 -19.57
CA ASP A 449 -14.35 10.57 -18.52
C ASP A 449 -14.67 11.22 -17.16
N ILE A 450 -15.95 11.55 -16.95
CA ILE A 450 -16.47 12.17 -15.72
C ILE A 450 -17.38 11.16 -15.04
N MET A 451 -17.11 10.87 -13.78
CA MET A 451 -17.93 9.94 -13.00
C MET A 451 -19.25 10.61 -12.59
N PRO A 452 -20.38 9.90 -12.70
CA PRO A 452 -21.65 10.38 -12.20
C PRO A 452 -21.64 10.58 -10.67
N ASP A 453 -22.60 11.35 -10.17
CA ASP A 453 -22.82 11.47 -8.72
C ASP A 453 -23.09 10.11 -8.09
N GLN A 454 -22.58 9.89 -6.90
CA GLN A 454 -22.61 8.61 -6.18
C GLN A 454 -24.07 8.10 -5.99
N SER A 455 -25.02 9.01 -5.72
CA SER A 455 -26.44 8.65 -5.61
C SER A 455 -27.01 8.09 -6.92
N LEU A 456 -26.64 8.67 -8.06
CA LEU A 456 -27.03 8.21 -9.38
C LEU A 456 -26.38 6.86 -9.72
N VAL A 457 -25.11 6.67 -9.35
CA VAL A 457 -24.39 5.40 -9.51
C VAL A 457 -25.11 4.28 -8.77
N TYR A 458 -25.46 4.51 -7.48
CA TYR A 458 -26.14 3.50 -6.67
C TYR A 458 -27.54 3.21 -7.21
N LYS A 459 -28.30 4.24 -7.59
CA LYS A 459 -29.61 4.06 -8.22
C LYS A 459 -29.50 3.23 -9.51
N THR A 460 -28.57 3.56 -10.41
CA THR A 460 -28.37 2.82 -11.66
C THR A 460 -28.02 1.37 -11.41
N PHE A 461 -27.16 1.12 -10.41
CA PHE A 461 -26.73 -0.21 -10.00
C PHE A 461 -27.89 -1.03 -9.41
N THR A 462 -28.62 -0.48 -8.45
CA THR A 462 -29.78 -1.15 -7.83
C THR A 462 -30.91 -1.40 -8.83
N ASP A 463 -31.21 -0.43 -9.70
CA ASP A 463 -32.22 -0.58 -10.74
C ASP A 463 -31.86 -1.72 -11.73
N ALA A 464 -30.56 -1.86 -12.08
CA ALA A 464 -30.09 -2.92 -12.96
C ALA A 464 -30.23 -4.31 -12.31
N ILE A 465 -29.90 -4.43 -11.02
CA ILE A 465 -30.03 -5.67 -10.26
C ILE A 465 -31.52 -6.00 -10.07
N ASN A 466 -32.34 -5.05 -9.61
CA ASN A 466 -33.77 -5.25 -9.36
C ASN A 466 -34.50 -5.74 -10.62
N ARG A 467 -34.22 -5.17 -11.81
CA ARG A 467 -34.80 -5.63 -13.07
C ARG A 467 -34.53 -7.11 -13.34
N THR A 468 -33.29 -7.54 -13.10
CA THR A 468 -32.89 -8.94 -13.32
C THR A 468 -33.52 -9.87 -12.31
N LEU A 469 -33.48 -9.53 -11.02
CA LEU A 469 -34.07 -10.34 -9.94
C LEU A 469 -35.59 -10.47 -10.12
N THR A 470 -36.30 -9.38 -10.47
CA THR A 470 -37.74 -9.38 -10.73
C THR A 470 -38.11 -10.27 -11.96
N ALA A 471 -37.23 -10.36 -12.96
CA ALA A 471 -37.40 -11.26 -14.09
C ALA A 471 -37.09 -12.73 -13.76
N GLY A 472 -36.74 -13.05 -12.51
CA GLY A 472 -36.33 -14.38 -12.06
C GLY A 472 -34.93 -14.79 -12.55
N GLY A 473 -34.09 -13.81 -12.85
CA GLY A 473 -32.71 -14.03 -13.33
C GLY A 473 -31.64 -13.91 -12.25
N LYS A 474 -30.42 -14.23 -12.64
CA LYS A 474 -29.20 -14.09 -11.81
C LYS A 474 -28.34 -12.95 -12.32
N VAL A 475 -27.72 -12.21 -11.40
CA VAL A 475 -26.79 -11.12 -11.72
C VAL A 475 -25.37 -11.58 -11.44
N LEU A 476 -24.50 -11.58 -12.43
CA LEU A 476 -23.06 -11.77 -12.25
C LEU A 476 -22.37 -10.40 -12.16
N ILE A 477 -21.60 -10.21 -11.11
CA ILE A 477 -20.75 -9.03 -10.90
C ILE A 477 -19.29 -9.50 -10.85
N PRO A 478 -18.58 -9.51 -11.97
CA PRO A 478 -17.14 -9.79 -11.98
C PRO A 478 -16.40 -8.68 -11.27
N VAL A 479 -15.60 -9.02 -10.24
CA VAL A 479 -14.90 -8.02 -9.42
C VAL A 479 -13.44 -8.40 -9.18
N PRO A 480 -12.52 -7.45 -9.11
CA PRO A 480 -11.20 -7.65 -8.50
C PRO A 480 -11.38 -8.03 -7.02
N ALA A 481 -10.54 -8.95 -6.52
CA ALA A 481 -10.64 -9.43 -5.15
C ALA A 481 -10.41 -8.35 -4.10
N VAL A 482 -9.57 -7.37 -4.42
CA VAL A 482 -9.09 -6.33 -3.50
C VAL A 482 -9.70 -4.98 -3.86
N GLY A 483 -10.29 -4.32 -2.88
CA GLY A 483 -10.83 -2.97 -2.95
C GLY A 483 -12.23 -2.92 -3.56
N ARG A 484 -12.40 -3.28 -4.83
CA ARG A 484 -13.69 -3.14 -5.51
C ARG A 484 -14.74 -4.12 -5.00
N ALA A 485 -14.36 -5.36 -4.71
CA ALA A 485 -15.30 -6.33 -4.12
C ALA A 485 -15.85 -5.82 -2.79
N GLN A 486 -14.99 -5.30 -1.91
CA GLN A 486 -15.38 -4.78 -0.59
C GLN A 486 -16.29 -3.55 -0.72
N GLU A 487 -16.00 -2.64 -1.67
CA GLU A 487 -16.88 -1.50 -1.97
C GLU A 487 -18.28 -1.96 -2.37
N ILE A 488 -18.39 -2.93 -3.29
CA ILE A 488 -19.67 -3.47 -3.76
C ILE A 488 -20.42 -4.20 -2.64
N MET A 489 -19.71 -4.94 -1.78
CA MET A 489 -20.33 -5.57 -0.61
C MET A 489 -21.01 -4.53 0.30
N LEU A 490 -20.31 -3.44 0.61
CA LEU A 490 -20.88 -2.36 1.42
C LEU A 490 -22.13 -1.74 0.79
N VAL A 491 -22.10 -1.56 -0.53
CA VAL A 491 -23.25 -0.97 -1.25
C VAL A 491 -24.41 -1.95 -1.31
N LEU A 492 -24.21 -3.23 -1.60
CA LEU A 492 -25.26 -4.24 -1.63
C LEU A 492 -25.95 -4.38 -0.27
N ASP A 493 -25.17 -4.52 0.80
CA ASP A 493 -25.72 -4.63 2.17
C ASP A 493 -26.55 -3.39 2.53
N LYS A 494 -26.01 -2.20 2.29
CA LYS A 494 -26.70 -0.94 2.57
C LYS A 494 -28.00 -0.80 1.79
N GLU A 495 -27.97 -1.02 0.49
CA GLU A 495 -29.12 -0.81 -0.39
C GLU A 495 -30.24 -1.85 -0.13
N MET A 496 -29.90 -3.09 0.27
CA MET A 496 -30.86 -4.11 0.72
C MET A 496 -31.49 -3.72 2.05
N ARG A 497 -30.69 -3.34 3.05
CA ARG A 497 -31.20 -2.91 4.38
C ARG A 497 -32.09 -1.67 4.31
N GLU A 498 -31.84 -0.78 3.38
CA GLU A 498 -32.62 0.43 3.17
C GLU A 498 -33.83 0.19 2.22
N GLY A 499 -34.05 -1.04 1.74
CA GLY A 499 -35.18 -1.45 0.92
C GLY A 499 -35.16 -0.90 -0.51
N ARG A 500 -34.04 -0.34 -0.98
CA ARG A 500 -33.90 0.12 -2.37
C ARG A 500 -33.48 -1.00 -3.32
N LEU A 501 -32.81 -2.01 -2.80
CA LEU A 501 -32.49 -3.24 -3.51
C LEU A 501 -33.31 -4.39 -2.94
N MET A 502 -33.92 -5.18 -3.82
CA MET A 502 -34.65 -6.39 -3.45
C MET A 502 -33.74 -7.34 -2.69
N GLU A 503 -34.21 -7.84 -1.56
CA GLU A 503 -33.49 -8.84 -0.78
C GLU A 503 -33.30 -10.12 -1.59
N ALA A 504 -32.08 -10.54 -1.76
CA ALA A 504 -31.70 -11.75 -2.48
C ALA A 504 -30.37 -12.29 -1.95
N PRO A 505 -30.12 -13.61 -2.03
CA PRO A 505 -28.81 -14.16 -1.69
C PRO A 505 -27.70 -13.57 -2.57
N VAL A 506 -26.59 -13.19 -1.93
CA VAL A 506 -25.37 -12.73 -2.60
C VAL A 506 -24.29 -13.80 -2.41
N PHE A 507 -23.99 -14.52 -3.47
CA PHE A 507 -22.94 -15.56 -3.47
C PHE A 507 -21.58 -14.92 -3.75
N ILE A 508 -20.61 -15.19 -2.90
CA ILE A 508 -19.27 -14.62 -2.97
C ILE A 508 -18.25 -15.72 -3.20
N GLU A 509 -17.50 -15.68 -4.30
CA GLU A 509 -16.51 -16.72 -4.62
C GLU A 509 -15.17 -16.13 -5.08
N GLY A 510 -14.11 -16.88 -4.79
CA GLY A 510 -12.72 -16.54 -5.06
C GLY A 510 -12.04 -15.91 -3.85
N MET A 511 -11.02 -15.08 -4.09
CA MET A 511 -10.21 -14.47 -3.04
C MET A 511 -10.94 -13.35 -2.25
N ILE A 512 -12.20 -13.03 -2.56
CA ILE A 512 -12.92 -11.91 -1.96
C ILE A 512 -12.99 -12.05 -0.44
N SER A 513 -13.30 -13.25 0.06
CA SER A 513 -13.46 -13.51 1.50
C SER A 513 -12.14 -13.33 2.26
N GLU A 514 -11.03 -13.82 1.71
CA GLU A 514 -9.71 -13.67 2.33
C GLU A 514 -9.25 -12.20 2.28
N ALA A 515 -9.46 -11.52 1.15
CA ALA A 515 -9.18 -10.09 1.05
C ALA A 515 -10.02 -9.30 2.07
N SER A 516 -11.29 -9.63 2.27
CA SER A 516 -12.15 -8.97 3.27
C SER A 516 -11.68 -9.24 4.70
N ALA A 517 -11.17 -10.44 4.99
CA ALA A 517 -10.55 -10.76 6.27
C ALA A 517 -9.32 -9.86 6.54
N ILE A 518 -8.46 -9.65 5.54
CA ILE A 518 -7.32 -8.73 5.63
C ILE A 518 -7.80 -7.29 5.86
N HIS A 519 -8.90 -6.85 5.18
CA HIS A 519 -9.48 -5.53 5.42
C HIS A 519 -9.94 -5.35 6.86
N MET A 520 -10.49 -6.39 7.48
CA MET A 520 -10.88 -6.34 8.90
C MET A 520 -9.67 -6.25 9.83
N SER A 521 -8.58 -6.96 9.55
CA SER A 521 -7.37 -6.90 10.38
C SER A 521 -6.72 -5.49 10.36
N TYR A 522 -6.83 -4.79 9.23
CA TYR A 522 -6.28 -3.44 9.05
C TYR A 522 -7.38 -2.38 8.91
N ALA A 523 -8.48 -2.52 9.66
CA ALA A 523 -9.64 -1.63 9.54
C ALA A 523 -9.32 -0.14 9.75
N HIS A 524 -8.24 0.18 10.47
CA HIS A 524 -7.78 1.57 10.66
C HIS A 524 -7.29 2.26 9.37
N TYR A 525 -7.03 1.51 8.29
CA TYR A 525 -6.74 2.05 6.95
C TYR A 525 -8.00 2.32 6.11
N LEU A 526 -9.18 1.93 6.58
CA LEU A 526 -10.45 2.13 5.88
C LEU A 526 -11.02 3.54 6.08
N GLY A 527 -12.08 3.88 5.36
CA GLY A 527 -12.76 5.16 5.49
C GLY A 527 -13.41 5.35 6.86
N PHE A 528 -13.63 6.61 7.25
CA PHE A 528 -14.12 6.98 8.58
C PHE A 528 -15.39 6.22 9.00
N ASP A 529 -16.39 6.09 8.11
CA ASP A 529 -17.66 5.43 8.49
C ASP A 529 -17.48 3.93 8.70
N VAL A 530 -16.64 3.28 7.88
CA VAL A 530 -16.32 1.86 8.06
C VAL A 530 -15.54 1.63 9.35
N ARG A 531 -14.54 2.46 9.65
CA ARG A 531 -13.82 2.41 10.93
C ARG A 531 -14.76 2.53 12.11
N LYS A 532 -15.70 3.50 12.06
CA LYS A 532 -16.70 3.70 13.11
C LYS A 532 -17.59 2.48 13.30
N SER A 533 -18.07 1.86 12.22
CA SER A 533 -18.85 0.63 12.27
C SER A 533 -18.06 -0.51 12.91
N VAL A 534 -16.81 -0.70 12.50
CA VAL A 534 -15.92 -1.73 13.04
C VAL A 534 -15.61 -1.51 14.52
N SER A 535 -15.38 -0.26 14.95
CA SER A 535 -15.17 0.05 16.39
C SER A 535 -16.41 -0.21 17.24
N ASN A 536 -17.60 -0.13 16.65
CA ASN A 536 -18.87 -0.49 17.29
C ASN A 536 -19.15 -2.01 17.27
N GLY A 537 -18.19 -2.83 16.84
CA GLY A 537 -18.29 -4.30 16.78
C GLY A 537 -19.02 -4.85 15.55
N VAL A 538 -19.34 -4.01 14.57
CA VAL A 538 -19.99 -4.46 13.33
C VAL A 538 -18.95 -4.83 12.30
N ASN A 539 -19.01 -6.06 11.77
CA ASN A 539 -18.21 -6.46 10.63
C ASN A 539 -18.96 -6.12 9.32
N PRO A 540 -18.53 -5.09 8.58
CA PRO A 540 -19.24 -4.62 7.39
C PRO A 540 -19.15 -5.59 6.19
N PHE A 541 -18.29 -6.60 6.26
CA PHE A 541 -18.14 -7.64 5.24
C PHE A 541 -18.84 -8.95 5.62
N GLN A 542 -19.58 -8.96 6.74
CA GLN A 542 -20.49 -10.01 7.13
C GLN A 542 -21.92 -9.49 7.10
N SER A 543 -22.76 -10.10 6.29
CA SER A 543 -24.17 -9.78 6.19
C SER A 543 -24.97 -11.07 6.11
N GLU A 544 -26.20 -11.05 6.58
CA GLU A 544 -27.15 -12.15 6.42
C GLU A 544 -27.44 -12.47 4.94
N TYR A 545 -27.23 -11.52 4.04
CA TYR A 545 -27.39 -11.70 2.60
C TYR A 545 -26.19 -12.40 1.95
N PHE A 546 -25.04 -12.49 2.62
CA PHE A 546 -23.78 -12.94 2.01
C PHE A 546 -23.51 -14.41 2.29
N THR A 547 -23.32 -15.19 1.24
CA THR A 547 -22.96 -16.61 1.31
C THR A 547 -21.63 -16.85 0.59
N VAL A 548 -20.63 -17.32 1.32
CA VAL A 548 -19.32 -17.67 0.75
C VAL A 548 -19.40 -19.02 0.07
N VAL A 549 -18.99 -19.09 -1.18
CA VAL A 549 -18.94 -20.30 -2.00
C VAL A 549 -17.51 -20.82 -2.00
N ASN A 550 -17.29 -21.97 -1.38
CA ASN A 550 -16.00 -22.63 -1.28
C ASN A 550 -15.98 -23.92 -2.09
N GLY A 551 -15.26 -23.89 -3.22
CA GLY A 551 -14.99 -25.06 -4.03
C GLY A 551 -16.08 -25.44 -5.03
N TYR A 552 -15.77 -26.47 -5.81
CA TYR A 552 -16.57 -26.90 -6.96
C TYR A 552 -17.99 -27.34 -6.57
N GLU A 553 -18.15 -28.13 -5.50
CA GLU A 553 -19.46 -28.67 -5.08
C GLU A 553 -20.44 -27.54 -4.73
N ARG A 554 -20.02 -26.59 -3.87
CA ARG A 554 -20.84 -25.45 -3.51
C ARG A 554 -21.20 -24.56 -4.72
N ARG A 555 -20.29 -24.44 -5.70
CA ARG A 555 -20.59 -23.73 -6.97
C ARG A 555 -21.66 -24.46 -7.75
N GLN A 556 -21.69 -25.82 -7.73
CA GLN A 556 -22.76 -26.58 -8.38
C GLN A 556 -24.11 -26.33 -7.70
N ASP A 557 -24.15 -26.17 -6.37
CA ASP A 557 -25.38 -25.80 -5.67
C ASP A 557 -25.92 -24.47 -6.18
N VAL A 558 -25.05 -23.44 -6.36
CA VAL A 558 -25.45 -22.14 -6.91
C VAL A 558 -25.93 -22.26 -8.36
N PHE A 559 -25.34 -23.15 -9.15
CA PHE A 559 -25.79 -23.40 -10.53
C PHE A 559 -27.14 -24.08 -10.62
N ASN A 560 -27.46 -24.94 -9.67
CA ASN A 560 -28.69 -25.73 -9.61
C ASN A 560 -29.83 -24.99 -8.90
N ASP A 561 -29.52 -23.98 -8.10
CA ASP A 561 -30.53 -23.10 -7.49
C ASP A 561 -31.22 -22.28 -8.58
N GLU A 562 -32.53 -22.39 -8.70
CA GLU A 562 -33.35 -21.64 -9.69
C GLU A 562 -33.75 -20.25 -9.19
N ASN A 563 -33.55 -19.94 -7.91
CA ASN A 563 -33.94 -18.65 -7.34
C ASN A 563 -33.08 -17.50 -7.86
N PRO A 564 -33.68 -16.31 -7.99
CA PRO A 564 -32.95 -15.09 -8.33
C PRO A 564 -31.85 -14.80 -7.29
N SER A 565 -30.67 -14.42 -7.76
CA SER A 565 -29.52 -14.19 -6.87
C SER A 565 -28.49 -13.25 -7.49
N VAL A 566 -27.64 -12.69 -6.64
CA VAL A 566 -26.47 -11.92 -7.05
C VAL A 566 -25.24 -12.78 -6.85
N ILE A 567 -24.31 -12.77 -7.79
CA ILE A 567 -23.06 -13.54 -7.73
C ILE A 567 -21.89 -12.58 -7.89
N MET A 568 -21.06 -12.47 -6.90
CA MET A 568 -19.79 -11.74 -6.94
C MET A 568 -18.63 -12.71 -7.06
N ALA A 569 -17.85 -12.62 -8.12
CA ALA A 569 -16.78 -13.57 -8.34
C ALA A 569 -15.54 -12.92 -8.98
N THR A 570 -14.34 -13.43 -8.64
CA THR A 570 -13.06 -13.05 -9.28
C THR A 570 -12.82 -13.91 -10.53
N SER A 571 -12.18 -13.41 -11.60
CA SER A 571 -11.56 -12.09 -11.75
C SER A 571 -12.54 -11.05 -12.29
N GLY A 572 -12.23 -9.75 -12.07
CA GLY A 572 -13.07 -8.64 -12.51
C GLY A 572 -13.09 -8.40 -14.02
N MET A 573 -12.18 -9.02 -14.77
CA MET A 573 -12.05 -8.84 -16.24
C MET A 573 -12.40 -10.11 -17.03
N LEU A 574 -12.92 -11.14 -16.36
CA LEU A 574 -13.24 -12.47 -16.93
C LEU A 574 -12.02 -13.19 -17.54
N GLU A 575 -10.80 -12.94 -17.03
CA GLU A 575 -9.56 -13.54 -17.55
C GLU A 575 -9.19 -14.87 -16.85
N GLY A 576 -10.02 -15.35 -15.92
CA GLY A 576 -9.82 -16.59 -15.19
C GLY A 576 -10.63 -16.65 -13.90
N GLY A 577 -10.46 -17.73 -13.16
CA GLY A 577 -11.12 -17.92 -11.87
C GLY A 577 -12.61 -18.21 -11.95
N PRO A 578 -13.31 -18.13 -10.81
CA PRO A 578 -14.73 -18.48 -10.72
C PRO A 578 -15.64 -17.63 -11.62
N SER A 579 -15.32 -16.35 -11.84
CA SER A 579 -16.16 -15.47 -12.67
C SER A 579 -16.38 -15.99 -14.08
N VAL A 580 -15.37 -16.66 -14.66
CA VAL A 580 -15.46 -17.27 -15.99
C VAL A 580 -16.42 -18.46 -15.97
N GLU A 581 -16.38 -19.27 -14.90
CA GLU A 581 -17.28 -20.43 -14.77
C GLU A 581 -18.74 -19.98 -14.60
N TYR A 582 -18.99 -18.93 -13.81
CA TYR A 582 -20.31 -18.33 -13.72
C TYR A 582 -20.73 -17.68 -15.04
N PHE A 583 -19.82 -17.04 -15.75
CA PHE A 583 -20.10 -16.44 -17.06
C PHE A 583 -20.61 -17.51 -18.05
N LYS A 584 -19.94 -18.65 -18.15
CA LYS A 584 -20.36 -19.78 -19.02
C LYS A 584 -21.80 -20.23 -18.74
N LYS A 585 -22.23 -20.18 -17.48
CA LYS A 585 -23.56 -20.60 -17.02
C LYS A 585 -24.62 -19.53 -17.21
N ILE A 586 -24.28 -18.26 -16.95
CA ILE A 586 -25.20 -17.12 -16.92
C ILE A 586 -25.44 -16.54 -18.31
N ALA A 587 -24.40 -16.43 -19.14
CA ALA A 587 -24.44 -15.78 -20.43
C ALA A 587 -25.48 -16.34 -21.44
N PRO A 588 -25.76 -17.67 -21.45
CA PRO A 588 -26.75 -18.22 -22.43
C PRO A 588 -28.21 -17.85 -22.15
N ASP A 589 -28.57 -17.40 -20.94
CA ASP A 589 -29.96 -17.11 -20.58
C ASP A 589 -30.22 -15.58 -20.59
N LYS A 590 -31.23 -15.16 -21.38
CA LYS A 590 -31.66 -13.76 -21.53
C LYS A 590 -32.23 -13.12 -20.25
N LYS A 591 -32.63 -13.92 -19.24
CA LYS A 591 -33.15 -13.44 -17.98
C LYS A 591 -32.03 -12.89 -17.10
N ASN A 592 -30.80 -13.36 -17.33
CA ASN A 592 -29.65 -13.01 -16.54
C ASN A 592 -28.99 -11.70 -16.98
N SER A 593 -28.15 -11.14 -16.12
CA SER A 593 -27.33 -9.98 -16.45
C SER A 593 -25.91 -10.09 -15.92
N ILE A 594 -25.01 -9.34 -16.55
CA ILE A 594 -23.63 -9.15 -16.12
C ILE A 594 -23.39 -7.67 -15.92
N LEU A 595 -22.95 -7.29 -14.72
CA LEU A 595 -22.68 -5.90 -14.37
C LEU A 595 -21.17 -5.70 -14.13
N PHE A 596 -20.52 -4.94 -15.00
CA PHE A 596 -19.11 -4.61 -14.85
C PHE A 596 -18.98 -3.31 -14.05
N VAL A 597 -18.36 -3.39 -12.89
CA VAL A 597 -18.20 -2.30 -11.91
C VAL A 597 -16.76 -1.78 -11.80
N SER A 598 -15.86 -2.31 -12.63
CA SER A 598 -14.44 -1.94 -12.69
C SER A 598 -13.99 -1.63 -14.10
N TYR A 599 -12.86 -0.94 -14.23
CA TYR A 599 -12.22 -0.70 -15.52
C TYR A 599 -11.90 -2.02 -16.21
N GLN A 600 -12.10 -2.08 -17.53
CA GLN A 600 -11.81 -3.25 -18.35
C GLN A 600 -10.66 -2.91 -19.30
N ILE A 601 -9.53 -3.58 -19.11
CA ILE A 601 -8.32 -3.38 -19.92
C ILE A 601 -8.56 -3.89 -21.35
N ASN A 602 -8.04 -3.20 -22.34
CA ASN A 602 -8.08 -3.64 -23.72
C ASN A 602 -7.48 -5.05 -23.87
N GLY A 603 -8.12 -5.89 -24.69
CA GLY A 603 -7.72 -7.28 -24.92
C GLY A 603 -8.42 -8.29 -24.02
N THR A 604 -8.92 -7.89 -22.85
CA THR A 604 -9.61 -8.80 -21.92
C THR A 604 -10.99 -9.23 -22.41
N LEU A 605 -11.45 -10.39 -21.94
CA LEU A 605 -12.78 -10.89 -22.27
C LEU A 605 -13.89 -9.94 -21.80
N GLY A 606 -13.76 -9.40 -20.57
CA GLY A 606 -14.72 -8.44 -20.03
C GLY A 606 -14.87 -7.21 -20.92
N ARG A 607 -13.77 -6.69 -21.47
CA ARG A 607 -13.80 -5.58 -22.43
C ARG A 607 -14.55 -5.94 -23.72
N ARG A 608 -14.28 -7.11 -24.29
CA ARG A 608 -14.95 -7.60 -25.50
C ARG A 608 -16.45 -7.79 -25.31
N VAL A 609 -16.87 -8.24 -24.12
CA VAL A 609 -18.31 -8.40 -23.79
C VAL A 609 -18.99 -7.03 -23.67
N ILE A 610 -18.35 -6.03 -23.04
CA ILE A 610 -18.91 -4.67 -22.89
C ILE A 610 -19.05 -3.97 -24.25
N ASP A 611 -18.03 -4.08 -25.09
CA ASP A 611 -18.04 -3.44 -26.42
C ASP A 611 -19.13 -4.00 -27.35
N GLY A 612 -19.80 -5.11 -26.96
CA GLY A 612 -20.99 -5.65 -27.62
C GLY A 612 -20.74 -6.30 -28.99
N GLY A 613 -19.49 -6.45 -29.40
CA GLY A 613 -19.11 -6.99 -30.72
C GLY A 613 -19.15 -8.52 -30.82
N ILE A 614 -19.46 -9.23 -29.70
CA ILE A 614 -19.48 -10.69 -29.68
C ILE A 614 -20.84 -11.23 -29.23
N THR A 615 -21.41 -12.16 -30.00
CA THR A 615 -22.66 -12.86 -29.68
C THR A 615 -22.41 -14.26 -29.12
N GLU A 616 -21.20 -14.74 -29.26
CA GLU A 616 -20.76 -16.04 -28.76
C GLU A 616 -19.28 -16.01 -28.44
N ILE A 617 -18.83 -16.94 -27.58
CA ILE A 617 -17.44 -17.11 -27.21
C ILE A 617 -17.04 -18.57 -27.23
N SER A 618 -15.89 -18.85 -27.85
CA SER A 618 -15.24 -20.16 -27.78
C SER A 618 -14.31 -20.25 -26.60
N MET A 619 -14.53 -21.19 -25.71
CA MET A 619 -13.71 -21.42 -24.51
C MET A 619 -13.28 -22.89 -24.41
N LEU A 620 -12.07 -23.10 -23.89
CA LEU A 620 -11.56 -24.43 -23.54
C LEU A 620 -12.34 -24.96 -22.33
N GLU A 621 -12.92 -26.13 -22.47
CA GLU A 621 -13.42 -26.94 -21.35
C GLU A 621 -12.37 -27.94 -20.85
N GLN A 622 -12.67 -28.57 -19.71
CA GLN A 622 -11.86 -29.68 -19.18
C GLN A 622 -11.71 -30.75 -20.29
N LYS A 623 -10.50 -31.28 -20.47
CA LYS A 623 -10.08 -32.23 -21.51
C LYS A 623 -9.79 -31.61 -22.90
N GLY A 624 -9.53 -30.29 -22.99
CA GLY A 624 -9.05 -29.64 -24.21
C GLY A 624 -10.10 -29.51 -25.32
N LYS A 625 -11.39 -29.71 -25.03
CA LYS A 625 -12.48 -29.47 -25.98
C LYS A 625 -12.87 -27.98 -26.02
N VAL A 626 -12.90 -27.41 -27.18
CA VAL A 626 -13.43 -26.06 -27.37
C VAL A 626 -14.97 -26.13 -27.43
N LYS A 627 -15.63 -25.35 -26.59
CA LYS A 627 -17.10 -25.21 -26.61
C LYS A 627 -17.47 -23.76 -26.83
N VAL A 628 -18.51 -23.58 -27.66
CA VAL A 628 -19.08 -22.26 -27.97
C VAL A 628 -20.21 -21.97 -26.99
N PHE A 629 -20.17 -20.83 -26.35
CA PHE A 629 -21.19 -20.34 -25.44
C PHE A 629 -21.84 -19.10 -26.05
N PRO A 630 -23.15 -19.10 -26.26
CA PRO A 630 -23.88 -17.91 -26.75
C PRO A 630 -24.00 -16.88 -25.62
N ILE A 631 -23.91 -15.59 -25.96
CA ILE A 631 -24.13 -14.48 -25.05
C ILE A 631 -25.50 -13.89 -25.34
N LYS A 632 -26.48 -14.21 -24.49
CA LYS A 632 -27.87 -13.75 -24.60
C LYS A 632 -28.28 -12.87 -23.43
N CYS A 633 -27.54 -12.93 -22.32
CA CYS A 633 -27.77 -12.10 -21.14
C CYS A 633 -27.50 -10.61 -21.43
N THR A 634 -28.09 -9.74 -20.63
CA THR A 634 -27.77 -8.31 -20.68
C THR A 634 -26.40 -8.05 -20.09
N SER A 635 -25.55 -7.32 -20.78
CA SER A 635 -24.28 -6.80 -20.24
C SER A 635 -24.36 -5.29 -20.07
N GLN A 636 -23.95 -4.79 -18.91
CA GLN A 636 -23.95 -3.36 -18.61
C GLN A 636 -22.71 -2.97 -17.83
N LYS A 637 -22.09 -1.85 -18.21
CA LYS A 637 -21.06 -1.19 -17.41
C LYS A 637 -21.73 -0.18 -16.48
N ILE A 638 -21.36 -0.21 -15.22
CA ILE A 638 -21.79 0.77 -14.22
C ILE A 638 -20.58 1.66 -13.89
N ASP A 639 -20.58 2.85 -14.48
CA ASP A 639 -19.54 3.83 -14.19
C ASP A 639 -19.75 4.46 -12.79
N GLY A 640 -18.64 4.85 -12.14
CA GLY A 640 -18.67 5.51 -10.83
C GLY A 640 -18.13 4.67 -9.67
N PHE A 641 -18.08 3.34 -9.81
CA PHE A 641 -17.42 2.49 -8.81
C PHE A 641 -15.89 2.42 -8.96
N SER A 642 -15.32 3.05 -9.96
CA SER A 642 -13.87 2.98 -10.18
C SER A 642 -13.06 3.55 -9.01
N GLY A 643 -12.00 2.85 -8.64
CA GLY A 643 -10.99 3.31 -7.67
C GLY A 643 -10.03 4.38 -8.22
N HIS A 644 -10.12 4.72 -9.49
CA HIS A 644 -9.30 5.77 -10.11
C HIS A 644 -10.01 7.11 -10.11
N SER A 645 -9.23 8.17 -10.14
CA SER A 645 -9.74 9.53 -10.33
C SER A 645 -10.27 9.74 -11.75
N ASP A 646 -11.38 10.44 -11.88
CA ASP A 646 -11.87 10.92 -13.17
C ASP A 646 -11.09 12.14 -13.67
N PHE A 647 -11.37 12.58 -14.89
CA PHE A 647 -10.67 13.70 -15.49
C PHE A 647 -10.71 14.98 -14.63
N ASN A 648 -11.87 15.34 -14.08
CA ASN A 648 -12.00 16.52 -13.24
C ASN A 648 -11.24 16.36 -11.91
N GLN A 649 -11.25 15.18 -11.35
CA GLN A 649 -10.51 14.86 -10.13
C GLN A 649 -8.99 14.95 -10.37
N ILE A 650 -8.48 14.47 -11.52
CA ILE A 650 -7.07 14.62 -11.91
C ILE A 650 -6.69 16.09 -12.03
N MET A 651 -7.53 16.90 -12.68
CA MET A 651 -7.29 18.35 -12.81
C MET A 651 -7.29 19.04 -11.45
N ASN A 652 -8.27 18.75 -10.59
CA ASN A 652 -8.40 19.35 -9.26
C ASN A 652 -7.24 18.95 -8.33
N PHE A 653 -6.82 17.69 -8.37
CA PHE A 653 -5.65 17.20 -7.63
C PHE A 653 -4.38 17.94 -8.07
N THR A 654 -4.14 18.04 -9.38
CA THR A 654 -2.99 18.78 -9.93
C THR A 654 -3.02 20.27 -9.52
N ALA A 655 -4.19 20.91 -9.60
CA ALA A 655 -4.36 22.30 -9.18
C ALA A 655 -4.11 22.51 -7.69
N ARG A 656 -4.45 21.53 -6.85
CA ARG A 656 -4.24 21.59 -5.39
C ARG A 656 -2.77 21.42 -5.03
N ILE A 657 -2.06 20.50 -5.68
CA ILE A 657 -0.64 20.23 -5.44
C ILE A 657 0.27 21.32 -5.97
N LYS A 658 -0.08 21.93 -7.11
CA LYS A 658 0.70 22.99 -7.79
C LYS A 658 2.16 22.60 -8.07
N PRO A 659 2.39 21.47 -8.76
CA PRO A 659 3.74 21.05 -9.09
C PRO A 659 4.38 22.00 -10.13
N LYS A 660 5.71 21.99 -10.25
CA LYS A 660 6.41 22.75 -11.31
C LYS A 660 6.43 22.00 -12.63
N LYS A 661 6.40 20.67 -12.59
CA LYS A 661 6.40 19.76 -13.75
C LYS A 661 5.51 18.56 -13.48
N VAL A 662 4.83 18.07 -14.51
CA VAL A 662 4.02 16.84 -14.44
C VAL A 662 4.52 15.83 -15.45
N LEU A 663 4.64 14.57 -15.03
CA LEU A 663 4.80 13.40 -15.89
C LEU A 663 3.50 12.61 -15.81
N VAL A 664 2.89 12.36 -16.97
CA VAL A 664 1.63 11.65 -17.04
C VAL A 664 1.89 10.20 -17.44
N ASN A 665 1.35 9.26 -16.66
CA ASN A 665 1.52 7.81 -16.85
C ASN A 665 0.20 7.07 -16.65
N HIS A 666 0.24 5.75 -16.68
CA HIS A 666 -0.85 4.82 -16.35
C HIS A 666 -2.18 5.19 -17.01
N GLY A 667 -2.17 5.25 -18.34
CA GLY A 667 -3.33 5.55 -19.18
C GLY A 667 -3.03 5.30 -20.65
N GLU A 668 -4.04 5.04 -21.44
CA GLU A 668 -3.92 4.95 -22.89
C GLU A 668 -3.35 6.25 -23.47
N ARG A 669 -2.62 6.14 -24.58
CA ARG A 669 -1.92 7.28 -25.19
C ARG A 669 -2.79 8.54 -25.33
N SER A 670 -3.98 8.37 -25.91
CA SER A 670 -4.92 9.49 -26.14
C SER A 670 -5.34 10.17 -24.85
N LYS A 671 -5.57 9.40 -23.78
CA LYS A 671 -5.96 9.87 -22.46
C LYS A 671 -4.82 10.63 -21.77
N SER A 672 -3.62 10.05 -21.83
CA SER A 672 -2.43 10.69 -21.25
C SER A 672 -2.10 12.01 -21.97
N ASP A 673 -2.15 12.05 -23.30
CA ASP A 673 -1.93 13.25 -24.10
C ASP A 673 -2.98 14.32 -23.78
N ASN A 674 -4.26 13.93 -23.61
CA ASN A 674 -5.33 14.85 -23.23
C ASN A 674 -5.13 15.45 -21.84
N VAL A 675 -4.73 14.64 -20.84
CA VAL A 675 -4.41 15.12 -19.49
C VAL A 675 -3.26 16.12 -19.54
N ALA A 676 -2.15 15.78 -20.23
CA ALA A 676 -0.98 16.66 -20.34
C ALA A 676 -1.34 18.01 -21.00
N SER A 677 -2.09 17.98 -22.10
CA SER A 677 -2.53 19.16 -22.82
C SER A 677 -3.43 20.05 -21.97
N ASN A 678 -4.37 19.48 -21.22
CA ASN A 678 -5.26 20.23 -20.33
C ASN A 678 -4.51 20.83 -19.11
N ILE A 679 -3.56 20.10 -18.51
CA ILE A 679 -2.72 20.64 -17.43
C ILE A 679 -1.95 21.89 -17.93
N PHE A 680 -1.33 21.78 -19.11
CA PHE A 680 -0.62 22.92 -19.68
C PHE A 680 -1.56 24.10 -20.02
N SER A 681 -2.69 23.83 -20.68
CA SER A 681 -3.62 24.90 -21.09
C SER A 681 -4.25 25.63 -19.90
N ARG A 682 -4.68 24.89 -18.86
CA ARG A 682 -5.39 25.43 -17.69
C ARG A 682 -4.45 26.06 -16.66
N PHE A 683 -3.31 25.42 -16.38
CA PHE A 683 -2.46 25.80 -15.24
C PHE A 683 -1.10 26.37 -15.66
N LYS A 684 -0.75 26.32 -16.96
CA LYS A 684 0.57 26.70 -17.49
C LYS A 684 1.72 25.89 -16.88
N ILE A 685 1.43 24.69 -16.39
CA ILE A 685 2.40 23.75 -15.85
C ILE A 685 2.89 22.87 -17.01
N ARG A 686 4.21 22.71 -17.14
CA ARG A 686 4.79 21.80 -18.14
C ARG A 686 4.40 20.36 -17.80
N ALA A 687 3.61 19.74 -18.68
CA ALA A 687 3.23 18.34 -18.57
C ALA A 687 3.81 17.55 -19.75
N THR A 688 4.33 16.36 -19.48
CA THR A 688 4.98 15.48 -20.46
C THR A 688 4.40 14.08 -20.33
N VAL A 689 4.13 13.44 -21.46
CA VAL A 689 3.79 12.02 -21.55
C VAL A 689 5.02 11.30 -22.08
N PRO A 690 5.81 10.62 -21.23
CA PRO A 690 7.03 9.97 -21.68
C PRO A 690 6.73 8.73 -22.55
N ASP A 691 7.76 8.20 -23.19
CA ASP A 691 7.74 6.90 -23.84
C ASP A 691 8.35 5.82 -22.92
N ASN A 692 7.96 4.56 -23.15
CA ASN A 692 8.66 3.45 -22.51
C ASN A 692 10.12 3.46 -22.97
N ARG A 693 11.07 3.29 -22.05
CA ARG A 693 12.51 3.40 -22.23
C ARG A 693 13.03 4.83 -22.39
N GLU A 694 12.21 5.83 -22.15
CA GLU A 694 12.67 7.21 -22.10
C GLU A 694 13.33 7.52 -20.75
N ILE A 695 14.39 8.32 -20.80
CA ILE A 695 15.08 8.86 -19.62
C ILE A 695 14.72 10.33 -19.51
N ILE A 696 14.14 10.72 -18.41
CA ILE A 696 13.72 12.09 -18.17
C ILE A 696 14.65 12.73 -17.15
N LYS A 697 15.31 13.80 -17.56
CA LYS A 697 16.07 14.65 -16.65
C LYS A 697 15.12 15.65 -15.96
N LEU A 698 15.11 15.60 -14.63
CA LEU A 698 14.33 16.52 -13.83
C LEU A 698 15.12 17.77 -13.46
N ARG A 699 16.42 17.60 -13.25
CA ARG A 699 17.35 18.64 -12.86
C ARG A 699 18.72 18.43 -13.49
#